data_18526e4a92bd8c6cf2b55dd3be8fc3c5
#
_entry.id   18526e4a92bd8c6cf2b55dd3be8fc3c5
#
_cell.length_a   1.000
_cell.length_b   1.000
_cell.length_c   1.000
_cell.angle_alpha   90.00
_cell.angle_beta   90.00
_cell.angle_gamma   90.00
#
_symmetry.space_group_name_H-M   'P 1'
#
loop_
_entity.id
_entity.type
_entity.pdbx_description
1 polymer ?
#
loop_
_entity_poly.entity_id
_entity_poly.type
_entity_poly.pdbx_seq_one_letter_code
_entity_poly.pdbx_strand_id
1 'polypeptide(L)'
;MKRTAVAAPVAAALLGVAALAAPEGAGEWTPARALHVKRVGPVRVSPDGTRAAFVVGTAVMDGEKSEWVSQVHVARADGAGSFQLTRSETSSTAPAWSPDGQWIAFVSARGGKDATANLWRIRVDGGEAEALTREKGAVAAPSWSPDGKWIAFLRTDVKDEEEEKQEKEHRDARVVDEKSKMARLYVVAAEPDASGSRAPRRLTGGATHVADDFEWSPDSRTIAFTHQPSPAADDWTRSDVSLVDVATATVRPLAASPAAESQPTWSPDGRQIAIAISDAPPTWSGRSRVHVVPAEGGPSRPLALTADEDPQIVGWVKDGGRIVVLEARGTARRLSTLGVDGSSPVDLSPADMLVDSATLDATGTRIGFTSQAVDAPSEPFVSDVEPFAPRRLARVQDLGDVQVGRTEVLNWKAADGRPIEGLLTYPVGYAAGTRVPLLVVIHGGPSGVFVRSFVGNPSPYPVAVFASRGYAVLRCNVRGSTGYGVAFRRANYRDWGGGDYRDILSGVDALVAKGIADPDRMGVMGWSYGGYMTSWVITQTKRFRAASVGAGVTNLMSFTGTTDIPSFAPDYMGGEHWNDFETWRKRSALFNVKGVSTPTLIQHGESDVRVPISQGYELYNALKRQGVTTKMVVYPRQPHGIQEPKLMLDAATRNVEWFDRWVMGKK
;
A
#
# COMPACT_ATOMS: atom_id res chain seq x y z
N MET A 1 13.71 -67.27 -26.58
CA MET A 1 12.76 -66.45 -27.32
C MET A 1 12.96 -64.98 -26.87
N LYS A 2 13.64 -64.20 -27.66
CA LYS A 2 13.90 -62.79 -27.44
C LYS A 2 12.70 -61.96 -27.92
N ARG A 3 12.09 -61.12 -27.09
CA ARG A 3 11.17 -60.08 -27.53
C ARG A 3 11.86 -58.75 -27.47
N THR A 4 12.15 -58.22 -28.63
CA THR A 4 12.63 -56.87 -28.89
C THR A 4 11.45 -55.88 -28.68
N ALA A 5 11.63 -54.90 -27.77
CA ALA A 5 10.72 -53.77 -27.64
C ALA A 5 11.27 -52.62 -28.48
N VAL A 6 10.47 -52.17 -29.43
CA VAL A 6 10.74 -50.99 -30.26
C VAL A 6 10.23 -49.78 -29.49
N ALA A 7 11.10 -48.88 -29.10
CA ALA A 7 10.75 -47.56 -28.55
C ALA A 7 10.59 -46.55 -29.69
N ALA A 8 9.42 -45.98 -29.82
CA ALA A 8 9.16 -44.85 -30.70
C ALA A 8 9.46 -43.53 -29.93
N PRO A 9 10.12 -42.56 -30.56
CA PRO A 9 10.36 -41.28 -29.91
C PRO A 9 9.07 -40.41 -29.95
N VAL A 10 8.60 -40.01 -28.79
CA VAL A 10 7.56 -38.94 -28.66
C VAL A 10 8.28 -37.60 -28.85
N ALA A 11 8.11 -37.00 -30.00
CA ALA A 11 8.49 -35.62 -30.25
C ALA A 11 7.54 -34.69 -29.52
N ALA A 12 7.97 -34.10 -28.41
CA ALA A 12 7.27 -33.00 -27.75
C ALA A 12 7.42 -31.74 -28.61
N ALA A 13 6.38 -31.39 -29.33
CA ALA A 13 6.27 -30.09 -30.00
C ALA A 13 6.12 -29.00 -28.96
N LEU A 14 7.18 -28.30 -28.62
CA LEU A 14 7.18 -27.01 -27.96
C LEU A 14 6.57 -25.99 -28.93
N LEU A 15 5.25 -25.80 -28.86
CA LEU A 15 4.60 -24.63 -29.42
C LEU A 15 4.97 -23.42 -28.57
N GLY A 16 6.03 -22.74 -28.96
CA GLY A 16 6.34 -21.41 -28.51
C GLY A 16 5.21 -20.46 -28.94
N VAL A 17 4.38 -20.04 -27.99
CA VAL A 17 3.46 -18.92 -28.20
C VAL A 17 4.32 -17.65 -28.17
N ALA A 18 4.92 -17.31 -29.29
CA ALA A 18 5.29 -15.94 -29.57
C ALA A 18 3.98 -15.21 -29.87
N ALA A 19 3.38 -14.62 -28.86
CA ALA A 19 2.35 -13.61 -29.08
C ALA A 19 3.05 -12.43 -29.76
N LEU A 20 2.91 -12.35 -31.08
CA LEU A 20 3.18 -11.14 -31.84
C LEU A 20 2.29 -10.04 -31.25
N ALA A 21 2.88 -9.16 -30.41
CA ALA A 21 2.24 -7.91 -30.04
C ALA A 21 1.93 -7.20 -31.36
N ALA A 22 0.66 -6.85 -31.59
CA ALA A 22 0.30 -5.94 -32.66
C ALA A 22 1.14 -4.66 -32.48
N PRO A 23 1.61 -4.01 -33.56
CA PRO A 23 2.41 -2.81 -33.46
C PRO A 23 1.64 -1.80 -32.59
N GLU A 24 2.24 -1.34 -31.50
CA GLU A 24 1.66 -0.32 -30.62
C GLU A 24 1.42 0.93 -31.46
N GLY A 25 0.15 1.36 -31.59
CA GLY A 25 -0.18 2.65 -32.19
C GLY A 25 0.52 3.76 -31.40
N ALA A 26 1.17 4.68 -32.08
CA ALA A 26 1.78 5.83 -31.45
C ALA A 26 0.71 6.55 -30.60
N GLY A 27 0.88 6.58 -29.26
CA GLY A 27 -0.03 7.26 -28.33
C GLY A 27 -1.04 6.37 -27.56
N GLU A 28 -1.13 5.05 -27.83
CA GLU A 28 -2.06 4.16 -27.12
C GLU A 28 -1.46 3.64 -25.81
N TRP A 29 -2.29 3.57 -24.75
CA TRP A 29 -1.93 2.90 -23.50
C TRP A 29 -2.04 1.39 -23.64
N THR A 30 -0.98 0.69 -23.26
CA THR A 30 -0.94 -0.78 -23.16
C THR A 30 -0.55 -1.22 -21.76
N PRO A 31 -0.84 -2.46 -21.34
CA PRO A 31 -0.33 -2.98 -20.06
C PRO A 31 1.20 -2.91 -19.95
N ALA A 32 1.94 -3.12 -21.04
CA ALA A 32 3.39 -3.01 -21.07
C ALA A 32 3.86 -1.56 -20.85
N ARG A 33 3.22 -0.58 -21.50
CA ARG A 33 3.53 0.84 -21.32
C ARG A 33 3.26 1.31 -19.89
N ALA A 34 2.22 0.82 -19.22
CA ALA A 34 1.96 1.14 -17.82
C ALA A 34 3.13 0.76 -16.90
N LEU A 35 3.90 -0.29 -17.21
CA LEU A 35 5.07 -0.68 -16.44
C LEU A 35 6.28 0.25 -16.59
N HIS A 36 6.27 1.18 -17.55
CA HIS A 36 7.28 2.23 -17.66
C HIS A 36 7.02 3.41 -16.70
N VAL A 37 5.85 3.47 -16.06
CA VAL A 37 5.59 4.44 -14.98
C VAL A 37 6.49 4.12 -13.80
N LYS A 38 7.40 5.04 -13.49
CA LYS A 38 8.35 4.90 -12.39
C LYS A 38 7.66 5.15 -11.05
N ARG A 39 8.04 4.39 -10.04
CA ARG A 39 7.59 4.57 -8.67
C ARG A 39 8.45 5.63 -7.98
N VAL A 40 7.83 6.63 -7.37
CA VAL A 40 8.55 7.67 -6.61
C VAL A 40 8.26 7.47 -5.13
N GLY A 41 9.31 7.24 -4.36
CA GLY A 41 9.23 7.07 -2.90
C GLY A 41 9.20 8.42 -2.16
N PRO A 42 9.07 8.37 -0.81
CA PRO A 42 9.05 9.57 0.02
C PRO A 42 10.25 10.48 -0.21
N VAL A 43 9.99 11.80 -0.17
CA VAL A 43 11.00 12.85 -0.38
C VAL A 43 11.53 13.32 0.97
N ARG A 44 12.84 13.20 1.19
CA ARG A 44 13.53 13.61 2.43
C ARG A 44 14.34 14.87 2.16
N VAL A 45 13.93 15.99 2.74
CA VAL A 45 14.66 17.27 2.62
C VAL A 45 15.92 17.22 3.48
N SER A 46 17.04 17.75 2.96
CA SER A 46 18.30 17.85 3.72
C SER A 46 18.16 18.79 4.93
N PRO A 47 18.96 18.61 6.00
CA PRO A 47 18.87 19.46 7.20
C PRO A 47 19.04 20.96 6.94
N ASP A 48 19.84 21.34 5.94
CA ASP A 48 20.03 22.73 5.51
C ASP A 48 18.93 23.23 4.55
N GLY A 49 17.99 22.35 4.17
CA GLY A 49 16.90 22.65 3.26
C GLY A 49 17.29 22.86 1.80
N THR A 50 18.57 22.71 1.42
CA THR A 50 19.06 23.04 0.07
C THR A 50 18.89 21.91 -0.95
N ARG A 51 18.75 20.68 -0.47
CA ARG A 51 18.63 19.45 -1.29
C ARG A 51 17.49 18.58 -0.78
N ALA A 52 17.12 17.58 -1.58
CA ALA A 52 16.20 16.52 -1.17
C ALA A 52 16.63 15.19 -1.78
N ALA A 53 16.49 14.10 -1.00
CA ALA A 53 16.71 12.73 -1.45
C ALA A 53 15.36 12.03 -1.61
N PHE A 54 15.23 11.21 -2.64
CA PHE A 54 14.04 10.39 -2.90
C PHE A 54 14.43 9.11 -3.66
N VAL A 55 13.54 8.16 -3.69
CA VAL A 55 13.76 6.88 -4.38
C VAL A 55 12.98 6.86 -5.69
N VAL A 56 13.63 6.36 -6.75
CA VAL A 56 12.96 6.09 -8.03
C VAL A 56 13.08 4.61 -8.34
N GLY A 57 11.94 3.93 -8.46
CA GLY A 57 11.83 2.51 -8.79
C GLY A 57 11.44 2.32 -10.25
N THR A 58 12.13 1.43 -10.96
CA THR A 58 11.87 1.05 -12.35
C THR A 58 11.62 -0.45 -12.45
N ALA A 59 10.72 -0.87 -13.33
CA ALA A 59 10.50 -2.28 -13.62
C ALA A 59 11.67 -2.83 -14.44
N VAL A 60 12.23 -3.96 -14.00
CA VAL A 60 13.26 -4.72 -14.72
C VAL A 60 12.68 -6.06 -15.12
N MET A 61 12.59 -6.32 -16.43
CA MET A 61 11.96 -7.51 -17.03
C MET A 61 12.89 -8.19 -18.04
N ASP A 62 14.20 -8.07 -17.86
CA ASP A 62 15.18 -8.63 -18.76
C ASP A 62 15.58 -10.06 -18.34
N GLY A 63 15.63 -10.99 -19.31
CA GLY A 63 15.96 -12.40 -19.08
C GLY A 63 15.07 -13.03 -18.01
N GLU A 64 15.66 -13.55 -16.94
CA GLU A 64 14.97 -14.16 -15.80
C GLU A 64 14.47 -13.13 -14.77
N LYS A 65 14.95 -11.87 -14.84
CA LYS A 65 14.56 -10.81 -13.89
C LYS A 65 13.11 -10.40 -14.08
N SER A 66 12.42 -10.21 -12.98
CA SER A 66 11.06 -9.68 -12.91
C SER A 66 10.87 -8.96 -11.58
N GLU A 67 11.46 -7.77 -11.45
CA GLU A 67 11.56 -7.05 -10.18
C GLU A 67 11.49 -5.54 -10.37
N TRP A 68 11.14 -4.81 -9.30
CA TRP A 68 11.27 -3.37 -9.23
C TRP A 68 12.61 -3.03 -8.60
N VAL A 69 13.50 -2.40 -9.36
CA VAL A 69 14.78 -1.93 -8.86
C VAL A 69 14.69 -0.45 -8.54
N SER A 70 14.98 -0.12 -7.30
CA SER A 70 14.88 1.23 -6.76
C SER A 70 16.25 1.81 -6.49
N GLN A 71 16.47 3.09 -6.84
CA GLN A 71 17.71 3.80 -6.58
C GLN A 71 17.45 5.14 -5.90
N VAL A 72 18.40 5.59 -5.09
CA VAL A 72 18.35 6.90 -4.43
C VAL A 72 18.78 7.98 -5.42
N HIS A 73 17.99 9.02 -5.51
CA HIS A 73 18.25 10.24 -6.26
C HIS A 73 18.36 11.42 -5.31
N VAL A 74 19.15 12.42 -5.71
CA VAL A 74 19.27 13.70 -5.00
C VAL A 74 18.93 14.81 -5.99
N ALA A 75 18.13 15.77 -5.52
CA ALA A 75 17.80 16.97 -6.27
C ALA A 75 18.10 18.22 -5.44
N ARG A 76 18.34 19.33 -6.10
CA ARG A 76 18.39 20.66 -5.49
C ARG A 76 16.96 21.10 -5.14
N ALA A 77 16.78 21.72 -3.98
CA ALA A 77 15.45 22.18 -3.54
C ALA A 77 14.90 23.35 -4.39
N ASP A 78 15.78 24.04 -5.15
CA ASP A 78 15.37 25.05 -6.13
C ASP A 78 14.87 24.45 -7.46
N GLY A 79 14.96 23.12 -7.65
CA GLY A 79 14.57 22.42 -8.88
C GLY A 79 15.58 22.54 -10.02
N ALA A 80 16.77 23.14 -9.79
CA ALA A 80 17.76 23.39 -10.84
C ALA A 80 18.50 22.14 -11.35
N GLY A 81 18.30 20.99 -10.72
CA GLY A 81 18.90 19.73 -11.18
C GLY A 81 18.75 18.59 -10.19
N SER A 82 18.84 17.39 -10.73
CA SER A 82 18.81 16.14 -9.98
C SER A 82 19.74 15.11 -10.60
N PHE A 83 20.21 14.16 -9.80
CA PHE A 83 21.04 13.05 -10.27
C PHE A 83 20.77 11.79 -9.47
N GLN A 84 21.03 10.64 -10.08
CA GLN A 84 20.98 9.35 -9.43
C GLN A 84 22.25 9.15 -8.59
N LEU A 85 22.09 9.05 -7.27
CA LEU A 85 23.19 8.91 -6.32
C LEU A 85 23.68 7.47 -6.20
N THR A 86 22.76 6.51 -6.03
CA THR A 86 23.13 5.10 -5.93
C THR A 86 22.96 4.39 -7.28
N ARG A 87 23.90 3.47 -7.58
CA ARG A 87 23.86 2.64 -8.78
C ARG A 87 24.21 1.22 -8.39
N SER A 88 23.25 0.32 -8.50
CA SER A 88 23.41 -1.09 -8.16
C SER A 88 22.41 -1.92 -8.95
N GLU A 89 22.71 -3.19 -9.18
CA GLU A 89 21.74 -4.15 -9.72
C GLU A 89 20.62 -4.46 -8.72
N THR A 90 20.86 -4.24 -7.43
CA THR A 90 19.87 -4.39 -6.36
C THR A 90 19.33 -3.04 -5.91
N SER A 91 18.15 -3.04 -5.31
CA SER A 91 17.53 -1.83 -4.79
C SER A 91 18.36 -1.15 -3.70
N SER A 92 18.30 0.17 -3.70
CA SER A 92 18.76 1.07 -2.64
C SER A 92 17.58 1.91 -2.20
N THR A 93 17.16 1.77 -0.95
CA THR A 93 15.88 2.32 -0.44
C THR A 93 16.07 3.04 0.90
N ALA A 94 15.00 3.67 1.39
CA ALA A 94 14.94 4.34 2.69
C ALA A 94 16.10 5.32 2.95
N PRO A 95 16.31 6.35 2.09
CA PRO A 95 17.38 7.33 2.31
C PRO A 95 17.13 8.14 3.57
N ALA A 96 18.18 8.32 4.39
CA ALA A 96 18.18 9.12 5.60
C ALA A 96 19.42 10.05 5.62
N TRP A 97 19.20 11.35 5.74
CA TRP A 97 20.25 12.36 5.80
C TRP A 97 21.01 12.32 7.13
N SER A 98 22.32 12.46 7.09
CA SER A 98 23.09 12.83 8.28
C SER A 98 22.76 14.28 8.69
N PRO A 99 22.85 14.63 9.99
CA PRO A 99 22.52 15.98 10.47
C PRO A 99 23.38 17.08 9.85
N ASP A 100 24.61 16.77 9.44
CA ASP A 100 25.52 17.71 8.74
C ASP A 100 25.24 17.80 7.23
N GLY A 101 24.28 17.01 6.71
CA GLY A 101 23.91 17.00 5.29
C GLY A 101 24.96 16.41 4.35
N GLN A 102 26.05 15.81 4.86
CA GLN A 102 27.13 15.29 4.01
C GLN A 102 26.94 13.84 3.58
N TRP A 103 26.15 13.08 4.32
CA TRP A 103 25.93 11.65 4.06
C TRP A 103 24.45 11.30 3.91
N ILE A 104 24.21 10.26 3.15
CA ILE A 104 22.91 9.59 3.10
C ILE A 104 23.11 8.13 3.49
N ALA A 105 22.47 7.72 4.60
CA ALA A 105 22.31 6.31 4.94
C ALA A 105 21.16 5.73 4.13
N PHE A 106 21.28 4.45 3.74
CA PHE A 106 20.25 3.77 2.96
C PHE A 106 20.34 2.24 3.17
N VAL A 107 19.30 1.53 2.77
CA VAL A 107 19.22 0.07 2.86
C VAL A 107 19.43 -0.55 1.49
N SER A 108 20.29 -1.57 1.40
CA SER A 108 20.54 -2.30 0.15
C SER A 108 21.04 -3.72 0.41
N ALA A 109 20.64 -4.66 -0.44
CA ALA A 109 21.14 -6.03 -0.47
C ALA A 109 22.35 -6.20 -1.42
N ARG A 110 23.15 -5.15 -1.62
CA ARG A 110 24.39 -5.23 -2.41
C ARG A 110 25.44 -6.07 -1.70
N GLY A 111 26.28 -6.78 -2.43
CA GLY A 111 27.34 -7.61 -1.87
C GLY A 111 27.32 -9.09 -2.30
N GLY A 112 26.41 -9.47 -3.18
CA GLY A 112 26.34 -10.82 -3.77
C GLY A 112 24.92 -11.35 -3.90
N LYS A 113 24.79 -12.52 -4.53
CA LYS A 113 23.48 -13.12 -4.88
C LYS A 113 22.60 -13.43 -3.67
N ASP A 114 23.22 -13.78 -2.54
CA ASP A 114 22.51 -14.19 -1.31
C ASP A 114 22.64 -13.13 -0.19
N ALA A 115 23.00 -11.88 -0.56
CA ALA A 115 23.14 -10.82 0.43
C ALA A 115 21.79 -10.40 0.98
N THR A 116 21.68 -10.31 2.31
CA THR A 116 20.53 -9.71 2.99
C THR A 116 20.62 -8.19 2.92
N ALA A 117 19.46 -7.52 3.04
CA ALA A 117 19.41 -6.07 3.13
C ALA A 117 20.17 -5.59 4.37
N ASN A 118 21.15 -4.70 4.17
CA ASN A 118 22.00 -4.13 5.20
C ASN A 118 22.04 -2.60 5.08
N LEU A 119 22.57 -1.95 6.12
CA LEU A 119 22.72 -0.51 6.19
C LEU A 119 24.03 -0.08 5.52
N TRP A 120 23.92 0.90 4.64
CA TRP A 120 24.99 1.52 3.89
C TRP A 120 24.95 3.04 4.06
N ARG A 121 26.05 3.72 3.85
CA ARG A 121 26.08 5.18 3.66
C ARG A 121 26.88 5.57 2.43
N ILE A 122 26.57 6.72 1.88
CA ILE A 122 27.26 7.30 0.73
C ILE A 122 27.33 8.81 0.90
N ARG A 123 28.42 9.42 0.46
CA ARG A 123 28.51 10.90 0.44
C ARG A 123 27.51 11.47 -0.58
N VAL A 124 26.90 12.59 -0.20
CA VAL A 124 25.89 13.25 -1.05
C VAL A 124 26.47 13.74 -2.39
N ASP A 125 27.76 14.02 -2.44
CA ASP A 125 28.44 14.44 -3.66
C ASP A 125 28.89 13.26 -4.55
N GLY A 126 28.58 12.02 -4.15
CA GLY A 126 28.93 10.81 -4.87
C GLY A 126 30.14 10.09 -4.25
N GLY A 127 30.62 9.08 -4.96
CA GLY A 127 31.66 8.17 -4.50
C GLY A 127 31.16 6.76 -4.27
N GLU A 128 31.94 5.95 -3.57
CA GLU A 128 31.56 4.57 -3.24
C GLU A 128 30.76 4.52 -1.92
N ALA A 129 29.77 3.65 -1.89
CA ALA A 129 29.01 3.39 -0.69
C ALA A 129 29.80 2.49 0.27
N GLU A 130 29.80 2.81 1.56
CA GLU A 130 30.41 1.97 2.59
C GLU A 130 29.34 1.25 3.43
N ALA A 131 29.60 -0.02 3.75
CA ALA A 131 28.74 -0.81 4.60
C ALA A 131 28.88 -0.33 6.06
N LEU A 132 27.74 -0.02 6.70
CA LEU A 132 27.66 0.27 8.13
C LEU A 132 27.36 -0.98 8.96
N THR A 133 26.64 -1.95 8.35
CA THR A 133 26.31 -3.23 8.99
C THR A 133 26.60 -4.41 8.05
N ARG A 134 26.76 -5.60 8.64
CA ARG A 134 26.91 -6.89 7.94
C ARG A 134 26.11 -7.96 8.68
N GLU A 135 24.81 -7.70 8.84
CA GLU A 135 23.92 -8.55 9.60
C GLU A 135 23.33 -9.67 8.75
N LYS A 136 23.09 -10.83 9.36
CA LYS A 136 22.35 -11.94 8.72
C LYS A 136 20.85 -11.64 8.59
N GLY A 137 20.28 -10.91 9.56
CA GLY A 137 18.88 -10.48 9.52
C GLY A 137 18.70 -9.24 8.68
N ALA A 138 17.57 -9.16 7.97
CA ALA A 138 17.24 -7.99 7.15
C ALA A 138 17.17 -6.71 8.00
N VAL A 139 17.81 -5.65 7.51
CA VAL A 139 17.85 -4.32 8.12
C VAL A 139 16.85 -3.41 7.40
N ALA A 140 16.19 -2.54 8.17
CA ALA A 140 15.20 -1.58 7.66
C ALA A 140 15.23 -0.26 8.44
N ALA A 141 14.53 0.76 7.92
CA ALA A 141 14.20 2.02 8.60
C ALA A 141 15.38 2.75 9.24
N PRO A 142 16.45 3.12 8.49
CA PRO A 142 17.57 3.87 9.05
C PRO A 142 17.16 5.28 9.49
N SER A 143 17.64 5.71 10.67
CA SER A 143 17.42 7.07 11.21
C SER A 143 18.67 7.55 11.96
N TRP A 144 19.21 8.69 11.55
CA TRP A 144 20.35 9.31 12.22
C TRP A 144 19.93 9.97 13.54
N SER A 145 20.79 9.85 14.57
CA SER A 145 20.64 10.67 15.77
C SER A 145 20.88 12.15 15.44
N PRO A 146 20.18 13.10 16.07
CA PRO A 146 20.39 14.53 15.83
C PRO A 146 21.83 15.00 16.03
N ASP A 147 22.62 14.37 16.93
CA ASP A 147 24.03 14.67 17.16
C ASP A 147 25.00 14.03 16.13
N GLY A 148 24.45 13.22 15.19
CA GLY A 148 25.21 12.56 14.13
C GLY A 148 26.10 11.39 14.56
N LYS A 149 26.08 10.98 15.82
CA LYS A 149 26.96 9.93 16.32
C LYS A 149 26.46 8.51 16.07
N TRP A 150 25.13 8.34 15.97
CA TRP A 150 24.48 7.05 15.86
C TRP A 150 23.51 6.99 14.68
N ILE A 151 23.28 5.77 14.20
CA ILE A 151 22.20 5.47 13.27
C ILE A 151 21.36 4.36 13.91
N ALA A 152 20.08 4.66 14.17
CA ALA A 152 19.10 3.66 14.59
C ALA A 152 18.55 2.91 13.38
N PHE A 153 18.20 1.65 13.56
CA PHE A 153 17.61 0.82 12.52
C PHE A 153 16.88 -0.36 13.10
N LEU A 154 15.99 -0.96 12.34
CA LEU A 154 15.35 -2.22 12.68
C LEU A 154 16.13 -3.39 12.08
N ARG A 155 16.21 -4.49 12.86
CA ARG A 155 16.71 -5.77 12.37
C ARG A 155 15.76 -6.88 12.79
N THR A 156 15.37 -7.72 11.82
CA THR A 156 14.55 -8.90 12.11
C THR A 156 15.42 -10.01 12.71
N ASP A 157 14.89 -10.66 13.76
CA ASP A 157 15.54 -11.82 14.37
C ASP A 157 15.73 -12.93 13.34
N VAL A 158 16.90 -13.58 13.36
CA VAL A 158 17.23 -14.70 12.48
C VAL A 158 16.92 -16.04 13.15
N LYS A 159 16.99 -17.15 12.39
CA LYS A 159 16.97 -18.49 12.94
C LYS A 159 18.16 -18.66 13.88
N ASP A 160 17.96 -19.32 15.00
CA ASP A 160 19.04 -19.73 15.87
C ASP A 160 19.75 -21.01 15.33
N GLU A 161 20.86 -21.41 15.95
CA GLU A 161 21.64 -22.57 15.49
C GLU A 161 20.84 -23.88 15.52
N GLU A 162 19.94 -24.03 16.50
CA GLU A 162 19.08 -25.22 16.59
C GLU A 162 18.01 -25.23 15.50
N GLU A 163 17.40 -24.08 15.20
CA GLU A 163 16.45 -23.94 14.10
C GLU A 163 17.13 -24.21 12.72
N GLU A 164 18.36 -23.70 12.52
CA GLU A 164 19.15 -23.97 11.29
C GLU A 164 19.50 -25.46 11.19
N LYS A 165 19.82 -26.12 12.33
CA LYS A 165 20.09 -27.54 12.39
C LYS A 165 18.83 -28.37 12.09
N GLN A 166 17.71 -28.03 12.72
CA GLN A 166 16.43 -28.71 12.49
C GLN A 166 16.01 -28.62 11.03
N GLU A 167 16.20 -27.47 10.39
CA GLU A 167 15.92 -27.30 8.95
C GLU A 167 16.81 -28.21 8.07
N LYS A 168 18.12 -28.25 8.35
CA LYS A 168 19.06 -29.14 7.62
C LYS A 168 18.72 -30.62 7.80
N GLU A 169 18.21 -31.00 8.95
CA GLU A 169 17.81 -32.37 9.29
C GLU A 169 16.36 -32.68 8.89
N HIS A 170 15.63 -31.76 8.27
CA HIS A 170 14.21 -31.87 7.94
C HIS A 170 13.32 -32.19 9.16
N ARG A 171 13.65 -31.61 10.33
CA ARG A 171 12.91 -31.69 11.59
C ARG A 171 12.31 -30.35 11.98
N ASP A 172 12.04 -29.51 11.00
CA ASP A 172 11.67 -28.10 11.10
C ASP A 172 10.14 -27.87 11.20
N ALA A 173 9.43 -28.80 11.83
CA ALA A 173 8.02 -28.62 12.16
C ALA A 173 7.82 -27.36 13.03
N ARG A 174 6.89 -26.52 12.65
CA ARG A 174 6.63 -25.23 13.29
C ARG A 174 5.34 -25.28 14.10
N VAL A 175 5.40 -24.85 15.36
CA VAL A 175 4.21 -24.57 16.16
C VAL A 175 3.75 -23.15 15.84
N VAL A 176 2.46 -23.00 15.53
CA VAL A 176 1.87 -21.70 15.21
C VAL A 176 1.95 -20.80 16.44
N ASP A 177 2.20 -19.51 16.23
CA ASP A 177 2.35 -18.45 17.25
C ASP A 177 3.57 -18.62 18.19
N GLU A 178 4.44 -19.60 17.94
CA GLU A 178 5.70 -19.75 18.68
C GLU A 178 6.90 -19.32 17.81
N LYS A 179 7.98 -18.86 18.48
CA LYS A 179 9.27 -18.49 17.86
C LYS A 179 9.17 -17.49 16.70
N SER A 180 8.22 -16.56 16.79
CA SER A 180 8.10 -15.49 15.81
C SER A 180 9.39 -14.68 15.69
N LYS A 181 9.77 -14.32 14.46
CA LYS A 181 10.95 -13.50 14.17
C LYS A 181 10.58 -12.02 14.35
N MET A 182 11.00 -11.45 15.46
CA MET A 182 10.68 -10.08 15.85
C MET A 182 11.58 -9.07 15.15
N ALA A 183 11.04 -7.93 14.74
CA ALA A 183 11.85 -6.76 14.44
C ALA A 183 12.31 -6.10 15.76
N ARG A 184 13.60 -5.78 15.85
CA ARG A 184 14.24 -5.20 17.02
C ARG A 184 14.90 -3.87 16.66
N LEU A 185 14.86 -2.93 17.58
CA LEU A 185 15.55 -1.65 17.44
C LEU A 185 17.02 -1.81 17.83
N TYR A 186 17.89 -1.35 16.94
CA TYR A 186 19.35 -1.33 17.10
C TYR A 186 19.89 0.08 16.86
N VAL A 187 21.10 0.31 17.33
CA VAL A 187 21.92 1.47 16.96
C VAL A 187 23.31 1.00 16.53
N VAL A 188 23.90 1.71 15.56
CA VAL A 188 25.29 1.53 15.15
C VAL A 188 25.98 2.89 15.14
N ALA A 189 27.27 2.92 15.55
CA ALA A 189 28.05 4.15 15.49
C ALA A 189 28.23 4.64 14.04
N ALA A 190 28.08 5.92 13.81
CA ALA A 190 28.32 6.53 12.50
C ALA A 190 29.79 6.38 12.07
N GLU A 191 30.71 6.57 13.02
CA GLU A 191 32.15 6.37 12.79
C GLU A 191 32.64 5.05 13.42
N PRO A 192 33.64 4.40 12.82
CA PRO A 192 34.21 3.18 13.40
C PRO A 192 34.98 3.48 14.69
N ASP A 193 35.11 2.47 15.53
CA ASP A 193 35.98 2.51 16.70
C ASP A 193 37.49 2.50 16.31
N ALA A 194 38.38 2.53 17.30
CA ALA A 194 39.82 2.54 17.10
C ALA A 194 40.36 1.29 16.36
N SER A 195 39.59 0.20 16.32
CA SER A 195 39.90 -1.03 15.56
C SER A 195 39.41 -1.00 14.12
N GLY A 196 38.69 0.06 13.73
CA GLY A 196 38.05 0.15 12.43
C GLY A 196 36.71 -0.61 12.35
N SER A 197 36.17 -1.04 13.48
CA SER A 197 34.94 -1.83 13.58
C SER A 197 33.73 -0.98 13.97
N ARG A 198 32.53 -1.44 13.58
CA ARG A 198 31.23 -0.94 14.01
C ARG A 198 30.40 -2.10 14.50
N ALA A 199 30.16 -2.18 15.80
CA ALA A 199 29.33 -3.23 16.38
C ALA A 199 27.91 -2.70 16.63
N PRO A 200 26.88 -3.19 15.92
CA PRO A 200 25.50 -2.82 16.21
C PRO A 200 25.11 -3.24 17.63
N ARG A 201 24.44 -2.37 18.37
CA ARG A 201 23.96 -2.61 19.71
C ARG A 201 22.44 -2.66 19.74
N ARG A 202 21.88 -3.75 20.26
CA ARG A 202 20.45 -3.95 20.41
C ARG A 202 19.90 -3.09 21.55
N LEU A 203 18.76 -2.42 21.31
CA LEU A 203 18.07 -1.58 22.30
C LEU A 203 16.80 -2.26 22.85
N THR A 204 16.13 -3.10 22.06
CA THR A 204 14.87 -3.76 22.47
C THR A 204 15.01 -5.28 22.46
N GLY A 205 14.22 -5.96 23.29
CA GLY A 205 14.27 -7.42 23.43
C GLY A 205 12.96 -8.00 23.98
N GLY A 206 12.98 -9.27 24.40
CA GLY A 206 11.81 -9.94 24.98
C GLY A 206 10.65 -10.09 23.98
N ALA A 207 9.42 -10.01 24.45
CA ALA A 207 8.19 -10.10 23.66
C ALA A 207 7.80 -8.73 23.06
N THR A 208 8.74 -8.04 22.44
CA THR A 208 8.54 -6.70 21.87
C THR A 208 8.89 -6.73 20.39
N HIS A 209 7.89 -6.70 19.51
CA HIS A 209 8.06 -6.47 18.09
C HIS A 209 7.96 -4.97 17.82
N VAL A 210 9.03 -4.35 17.32
CA VAL A 210 9.03 -2.92 17.00
C VAL A 210 8.42 -2.73 15.62
N ALA A 211 7.38 -1.89 15.52
CA ALA A 211 6.83 -1.45 14.25
C ALA A 211 7.79 -0.47 13.54
N ASP A 212 7.51 -0.13 12.28
CA ASP A 212 8.40 0.68 11.46
C ASP A 212 8.49 2.16 11.88
N ASP A 213 7.69 2.59 12.85
CA ASP A 213 7.62 3.98 13.33
C ASP A 213 8.37 4.16 14.67
N PHE A 214 9.50 4.83 14.58
CA PHE A 214 10.29 5.27 15.73
C PHE A 214 10.98 6.60 15.43
N GLU A 215 11.25 7.40 16.46
CA GLU A 215 11.89 8.70 16.31
C GLU A 215 12.83 9.02 17.47
N TRP A 216 13.97 9.65 17.14
CA TRP A 216 14.94 10.15 18.10
C TRP A 216 14.42 11.38 18.84
N SER A 217 14.70 11.47 20.14
CA SER A 217 14.57 12.73 20.88
C SER A 217 15.56 13.77 20.33
N PRO A 218 15.23 15.07 20.37
CA PRO A 218 16.13 16.13 19.90
C PRO A 218 17.51 16.15 20.56
N ASP A 219 17.64 15.65 21.78
CA ASP A 219 18.91 15.55 22.53
C ASP A 219 19.70 14.26 22.23
N SER A 220 19.22 13.39 21.34
CA SER A 220 19.85 12.11 20.95
C SER A 220 19.98 11.05 22.05
N ARG A 221 19.27 11.19 23.17
CA ARG A 221 19.39 10.28 24.30
C ARG A 221 18.33 9.18 24.34
N THR A 222 17.18 9.43 23.73
CA THR A 222 16.00 8.56 23.81
C THR A 222 15.44 8.32 22.42
N ILE A 223 14.86 7.15 22.20
CA ILE A 223 14.07 6.86 21.01
C ILE A 223 12.65 6.51 21.46
N ALA A 224 11.65 7.19 20.91
CA ALA A 224 10.25 6.81 21.00
C ALA A 224 9.93 5.80 19.90
N PHE A 225 9.20 4.74 20.20
CA PHE A 225 8.89 3.70 19.21
C PHE A 225 7.55 3.02 19.49
N THR A 226 6.88 2.64 18.42
CA THR A 226 5.69 1.79 18.48
C THR A 226 6.10 0.33 18.54
N HIS A 227 5.41 -0.43 19.36
CA HIS A 227 5.64 -1.89 19.47
C HIS A 227 4.35 -2.65 19.72
N GLN A 228 4.38 -3.93 19.36
CA GLN A 228 3.30 -4.88 19.58
C GLN A 228 3.86 -6.23 20.06
N PRO A 229 3.02 -7.16 20.58
CA PRO A 229 3.51 -8.42 21.16
C PRO A 229 4.18 -9.37 20.18
N SER A 230 3.80 -9.34 18.90
CA SER A 230 4.36 -10.21 17.87
C SER A 230 4.32 -9.54 16.47
N PRO A 231 4.95 -10.11 15.44
CA PRO A 231 4.84 -9.61 14.07
C PRO A 231 3.50 -9.94 13.39
N ALA A 232 2.55 -10.59 14.08
CA ALA A 232 1.24 -10.88 13.53
C ALA A 232 0.50 -9.58 13.17
N ALA A 233 -0.07 -9.54 11.97
CA ALA A 233 -0.75 -8.34 11.50
C ALA A 233 -1.93 -7.94 12.40
N ASP A 234 -2.57 -8.91 13.04
CA ASP A 234 -3.72 -8.70 13.94
C ASP A 234 -3.33 -8.07 15.30
N ASP A 235 -2.04 -8.13 15.66
CA ASP A 235 -1.52 -7.57 16.92
C ASP A 235 -1.43 -6.03 16.93
N TRP A 236 -1.69 -5.37 15.80
CA TRP A 236 -1.76 -3.90 15.77
C TRP A 236 -2.78 -3.34 16.79
N THR A 237 -3.82 -4.10 17.10
CA THR A 237 -4.84 -3.72 18.09
C THR A 237 -4.31 -3.66 19.51
N ARG A 238 -3.09 -4.14 19.74
CA ARG A 238 -2.38 -4.16 21.03
C ARG A 238 -1.07 -3.37 20.95
N SER A 239 -0.98 -2.44 20.01
CA SER A 239 0.21 -1.59 19.88
C SER A 239 0.25 -0.53 20.97
N ASP A 240 1.44 -0.35 21.56
CA ASP A 240 1.74 0.66 22.56
C ASP A 240 2.95 1.50 22.11
N VAL A 241 3.10 2.69 22.68
CA VAL A 241 4.29 3.54 22.51
C VAL A 241 5.15 3.50 23.75
N SER A 242 6.43 3.18 23.56
CA SER A 242 7.47 3.15 24.61
C SER A 242 8.65 4.04 24.24
N LEU A 243 9.44 4.36 25.24
CA LEU A 243 10.72 5.08 25.12
C LEU A 243 11.85 4.16 25.52
N VAL A 244 12.97 4.21 24.79
CA VAL A 244 14.21 3.53 25.16
C VAL A 244 15.35 4.53 25.34
N ASP A 245 16.01 4.46 26.50
CA ASP A 245 17.27 5.19 26.74
C ASP A 245 18.39 4.53 25.93
N VAL A 246 19.03 5.33 25.07
CA VAL A 246 20.02 4.81 24.12
C VAL A 246 21.31 4.35 24.82
N ALA A 247 21.71 4.95 25.94
CA ALA A 247 22.93 4.55 26.63
C ALA A 247 22.78 3.23 27.39
N THR A 248 21.65 3.04 28.07
CA THR A 248 21.41 1.92 28.97
C THR A 248 20.56 0.80 28.35
N ALA A 249 19.89 1.06 27.22
CA ALA A 249 18.87 0.20 26.63
C ALA A 249 17.67 -0.07 27.58
N THR A 250 17.42 0.83 28.52
CA THR A 250 16.28 0.75 29.44
C THR A 250 15.02 1.23 28.72
N VAL A 251 14.01 0.35 28.63
CA VAL A 251 12.71 0.65 28.03
C VAL A 251 11.73 1.05 29.13
N ARG A 252 10.96 2.11 28.89
CA ARG A 252 9.83 2.52 29.73
C ARG A 252 8.60 2.82 28.86
N PRO A 253 7.38 2.51 29.33
CA PRO A 253 6.17 2.90 28.59
C PRO A 253 6.04 4.44 28.57
N LEU A 254 5.53 4.99 27.47
CA LEU A 254 5.08 6.37 27.36
C LEU A 254 3.55 6.40 27.46
N ALA A 255 2.90 5.58 26.66
CA ALA A 255 1.47 5.40 26.62
C ALA A 255 1.18 3.91 26.49
N ALA A 256 0.25 3.41 27.29
CA ALA A 256 -0.22 2.03 27.28
C ALA A 256 -1.66 2.03 27.79
N SER A 257 -2.61 1.95 26.88
CA SER A 257 -4.04 1.99 27.18
C SER A 257 -4.77 0.82 26.50
N PRO A 258 -6.06 0.62 26.70
CA PRO A 258 -6.84 -0.35 25.93
C PRO A 258 -7.00 0.00 24.44
N ALA A 259 -6.57 1.20 24.00
CA ALA A 259 -6.54 1.62 22.61
C ALA A 259 -5.23 1.19 21.94
N ALA A 260 -5.18 1.16 20.62
CA ALA A 260 -3.92 1.03 19.88
C ALA A 260 -3.25 2.40 19.76
N GLU A 261 -1.95 2.45 20.03
CA GLU A 261 -1.14 3.65 20.02
C GLU A 261 0.00 3.52 19.02
N SER A 262 0.31 4.59 18.28
CA SER A 262 1.31 4.55 17.21
C SER A 262 1.82 5.93 16.81
N GLN A 263 2.77 5.99 15.87
CA GLN A 263 3.30 7.20 15.22
C GLN A 263 3.89 8.23 16.21
N PRO A 264 4.76 7.82 17.16
CA PRO A 264 5.36 8.75 18.10
C PRO A 264 6.23 9.77 17.36
N THR A 265 6.01 11.05 17.64
CA THR A 265 6.75 12.16 17.02
C THR A 265 7.09 13.23 18.05
N TRP A 266 8.39 13.53 18.23
CA TRP A 266 8.88 14.45 19.24
C TRP A 266 8.58 15.91 18.89
N SER A 267 8.18 16.70 19.89
CA SER A 267 8.19 18.16 19.75
C SER A 267 9.62 18.70 19.60
N PRO A 268 9.83 19.85 18.91
CA PRO A 268 11.17 20.41 18.70
C PRO A 268 11.95 20.71 20.00
N ASP A 269 11.24 21.00 21.09
CA ASP A 269 11.83 21.26 22.40
C ASP A 269 12.06 20.00 23.25
N GLY A 270 11.66 18.82 22.75
CA GLY A 270 11.79 17.53 23.42
C GLY A 270 10.90 17.32 24.65
N ARG A 271 9.91 18.20 24.89
CA ARG A 271 9.06 18.13 26.07
C ARG A 271 7.79 17.33 25.88
N GLN A 272 7.36 17.16 24.64
CA GLN A 272 6.11 16.49 24.28
C GLN A 272 6.32 15.52 23.14
N ILE A 273 5.44 14.53 23.05
CA ILE A 273 5.39 13.57 21.95
C ILE A 273 3.95 13.54 21.43
N ALA A 274 3.79 13.73 20.12
CA ALA A 274 2.53 13.46 19.45
C ALA A 274 2.43 11.97 19.14
N ILE A 275 1.27 11.37 19.36
CA ILE A 275 0.96 9.98 19.04
C ILE A 275 -0.43 9.88 18.44
N ALA A 276 -0.67 8.86 17.62
CA ALA A 276 -1.99 8.49 17.16
C ALA A 276 -2.60 7.46 18.12
N ILE A 277 -3.82 7.70 18.60
CA ILE A 277 -4.56 6.80 19.49
C ILE A 277 -5.88 6.41 18.83
N SER A 278 -6.17 5.11 18.75
CA SER A 278 -7.41 4.57 18.20
C SER A 278 -8.60 4.72 19.15
N ASP A 279 -9.79 4.27 18.72
CA ASP A 279 -10.89 3.95 19.63
C ASP A 279 -10.49 2.85 20.64
N ALA A 280 -11.16 2.78 21.78
CA ALA A 280 -11.02 1.71 22.75
C ALA A 280 -12.35 0.94 22.90
N PRO A 281 -12.41 -0.37 22.55
CA PRO A 281 -11.34 -1.15 21.95
C PRO A 281 -11.05 -0.74 20.51
N PRO A 282 -9.84 -1.01 19.98
CA PRO A 282 -9.49 -0.79 18.59
C PRO A 282 -10.38 -1.58 17.63
N THR A 283 -10.79 -0.98 16.52
CA THR A 283 -11.57 -1.65 15.48
C THR A 283 -11.02 -1.33 14.09
N TRP A 284 -11.16 -2.27 13.14
CA TRP A 284 -10.65 -2.13 11.77
C TRP A 284 -11.31 -0.99 10.97
N SER A 285 -12.50 -0.56 11.38
CA SER A 285 -13.23 0.57 10.79
C SER A 285 -13.34 1.78 11.72
N GLY A 286 -12.61 1.77 12.83
CA GLY A 286 -12.61 2.80 13.85
C GLY A 286 -11.95 4.10 13.40
N ARG A 287 -11.80 4.99 14.35
CA ARG A 287 -11.06 6.24 14.18
C ARG A 287 -9.69 6.15 14.81
N SER A 288 -8.81 7.06 14.40
CA SER A 288 -7.59 7.43 15.08
C SER A 288 -7.57 8.94 15.32
N ARG A 289 -6.96 9.37 16.41
CA ARG A 289 -6.88 10.78 16.79
C ARG A 289 -5.47 11.10 17.26
N VAL A 290 -4.98 12.28 16.88
CA VAL A 290 -3.69 12.76 17.39
C VAL A 290 -3.85 13.22 18.84
N HIS A 291 -2.99 12.74 19.70
CA HIS A 291 -2.84 13.14 21.10
C HIS A 291 -1.44 13.69 21.32
N VAL A 292 -1.30 14.54 22.32
CA VAL A 292 0.00 15.02 22.80
C VAL A 292 0.20 14.49 24.22
N VAL A 293 1.36 13.90 24.47
CA VAL A 293 1.77 13.30 25.75
C VAL A 293 3.02 13.99 26.25
N PRO A 294 3.16 14.35 27.53
CA PRO A 294 4.44 14.81 28.09
C PRO A 294 5.53 13.76 27.91
N ALA A 295 6.75 14.14 27.52
CA ALA A 295 7.86 13.20 27.34
C ALA A 295 8.23 12.43 28.61
N GLU A 296 8.00 13.03 29.78
CA GLU A 296 8.18 12.40 31.08
C GLU A 296 7.11 11.34 31.41
N GLY A 297 6.03 11.28 30.61
CA GLY A 297 4.83 10.48 30.86
C GLY A 297 3.72 11.29 31.51
N GLY A 298 2.56 10.67 31.64
CA GLY A 298 1.35 11.32 32.20
C GLY A 298 0.16 11.26 31.25
N PRO A 299 -0.92 11.96 31.55
CA PRO A 299 -2.16 11.88 30.75
C PRO A 299 -1.96 12.45 29.35
N SER A 300 -2.45 11.73 28.34
CA SER A 300 -2.51 12.21 26.97
C SER A 300 -3.61 13.25 26.80
N ARG A 301 -3.37 14.27 25.98
CA ARG A 301 -4.35 15.29 25.64
C ARG A 301 -4.73 15.18 24.16
N PRO A 302 -6.00 14.90 23.82
CA PRO A 302 -6.46 14.80 22.44
C PRO A 302 -6.47 16.18 21.77
N LEU A 303 -6.03 16.25 20.51
CA LEU A 303 -6.17 17.42 19.65
C LEU A 303 -7.55 17.45 18.98
N ALA A 304 -7.80 18.47 18.14
CA ALA A 304 -9.03 18.56 17.36
C ALA A 304 -9.18 17.34 16.42
N LEU A 305 -10.41 16.93 16.16
CA LEU A 305 -10.70 15.89 15.16
C LEU A 305 -10.40 16.40 13.75
N THR A 306 -9.82 15.56 12.94
CA THR A 306 -9.64 15.79 11.50
C THR A 306 -10.90 15.39 10.72
N ALA A 307 -10.96 15.69 9.43
CA ALA A 307 -12.17 15.47 8.63
C ALA A 307 -12.51 13.98 8.44
N ASP A 308 -11.50 13.11 8.31
CA ASP A 308 -11.72 11.67 8.19
C ASP A 308 -11.55 10.92 9.52
N GLU A 309 -11.06 11.59 10.55
CA GLU A 309 -10.77 10.99 11.85
C GLU A 309 -9.79 9.80 11.76
N ASP A 310 -8.80 9.92 10.85
CA ASP A 310 -7.75 8.91 10.65
C ASP A 310 -6.47 9.56 10.07
N PRO A 311 -5.86 10.52 10.78
CA PRO A 311 -4.71 11.26 10.30
C PRO A 311 -3.41 10.47 10.44
N GLN A 312 -2.55 10.55 9.42
CA GLN A 312 -1.15 10.19 9.51
C GLN A 312 -0.36 11.40 10.03
N ILE A 313 0.42 11.25 11.10
CA ILE A 313 1.29 12.30 11.62
C ILE A 313 2.50 12.43 10.68
N VAL A 314 2.76 13.66 10.20
CA VAL A 314 3.93 13.97 9.37
C VAL A 314 5.07 14.54 10.21
N GLY A 315 4.75 15.36 11.21
CA GLY A 315 5.73 15.94 12.13
C GLY A 315 5.29 17.28 12.73
N TRP A 316 6.11 17.81 13.64
CA TRP A 316 5.89 19.08 14.28
C TRP A 316 6.41 20.24 13.44
N VAL A 317 5.66 21.33 13.36
CA VAL A 317 6.16 22.61 12.82
C VAL A 317 7.19 23.20 13.80
N LYS A 318 8.15 23.94 13.28
CA LYS A 318 9.30 24.49 14.02
C LYS A 318 8.95 25.20 15.33
N ASP A 319 7.84 25.92 15.37
CA ASP A 319 7.39 26.67 16.55
C ASP A 319 6.86 25.79 17.69
N GLY A 320 6.67 24.48 17.43
CA GLY A 320 6.07 23.54 18.39
C GLY A 320 4.58 23.78 18.66
N GLY A 321 3.96 24.74 17.98
CA GLY A 321 2.55 25.07 18.15
C GLY A 321 1.59 24.27 17.30
N ARG A 322 2.12 23.57 16.28
CA ARG A 322 1.28 22.84 15.29
C ARG A 322 1.94 21.53 14.85
N ILE A 323 1.08 20.58 14.46
CA ILE A 323 1.47 19.28 13.90
C ILE A 323 0.91 19.17 12.49
N VAL A 324 1.77 18.84 11.52
CA VAL A 324 1.35 18.54 10.15
C VAL A 324 0.83 17.10 10.10
N VAL A 325 -0.32 16.92 9.47
CA VAL A 325 -0.94 15.61 9.23
C VAL A 325 -1.32 15.46 7.76
N LEU A 326 -1.37 14.21 7.30
CA LEU A 326 -1.85 13.82 5.98
C LEU A 326 -3.05 12.88 6.15
N GLU A 327 -4.16 13.15 5.45
CA GLU A 327 -5.33 12.28 5.49
C GLU A 327 -6.07 12.24 4.17
N ALA A 328 -6.89 11.19 3.96
CA ALA A 328 -7.83 11.12 2.86
C ALA A 328 -9.00 12.10 3.09
N ARG A 329 -9.44 12.77 2.02
CA ARG A 329 -10.63 13.64 2.00
C ARG A 329 -11.35 13.50 0.67
N GLY A 330 -12.44 12.73 0.66
CA GLY A 330 -13.11 12.34 -0.58
C GLY A 330 -12.15 11.68 -1.55
N THR A 331 -12.06 12.21 -2.76
CA THR A 331 -11.15 11.70 -3.80
C THR A 331 -9.75 12.33 -3.79
N ALA A 332 -9.30 12.90 -2.67
CA ALA A 332 -7.98 13.48 -2.50
C ALA A 332 -7.27 12.94 -1.24
N ARG A 333 -5.98 13.22 -1.11
CA ARG A 333 -5.22 13.18 0.15
C ARG A 333 -4.63 14.56 0.36
N ARG A 334 -4.79 15.11 1.57
CA ARG A 334 -4.48 16.51 1.85
C ARG A 334 -3.64 16.68 3.10
N LEU A 335 -2.74 17.65 3.05
CA LEU A 335 -2.01 18.12 4.20
C LEU A 335 -2.81 19.17 4.95
N SER A 336 -2.83 19.06 6.28
CA SER A 336 -3.36 20.06 7.19
C SER A 336 -2.50 20.19 8.43
N THR A 337 -2.69 21.23 9.22
CA THR A 337 -2.07 21.39 10.54
C THR A 337 -3.12 21.28 11.64
N LEU A 338 -2.74 20.64 12.75
CA LEU A 338 -3.48 20.59 14.01
C LEU A 338 -2.82 21.52 15.01
N GLY A 339 -3.59 22.44 15.60
CA GLY A 339 -3.09 23.26 16.70
C GLY A 339 -2.91 22.44 17.98
N VAL A 340 -1.73 22.57 18.59
CA VAL A 340 -1.44 21.93 19.87
C VAL A 340 -2.33 22.51 20.99
N ASP A 341 -2.84 23.72 20.84
CA ASP A 341 -3.82 24.36 21.74
C ASP A 341 -5.24 23.77 21.61
N GLY A 342 -5.47 22.86 20.65
CA GLY A 342 -6.78 22.26 20.37
C GLY A 342 -7.62 23.04 19.36
N SER A 343 -7.06 24.07 18.71
CA SER A 343 -7.72 24.80 17.63
C SER A 343 -8.05 23.88 16.44
N SER A 344 -9.05 24.29 15.65
CA SER A 344 -9.51 23.54 14.48
C SER A 344 -8.41 23.31 13.45
N PRO A 345 -8.43 22.17 12.72
CA PRO A 345 -7.48 21.90 11.65
C PRO A 345 -7.48 22.99 10.58
N VAL A 346 -6.27 23.32 10.07
CA VAL A 346 -6.10 24.29 8.98
C VAL A 346 -5.48 23.59 7.78
N ASP A 347 -6.13 23.70 6.61
CA ASP A 347 -5.62 23.10 5.38
C ASP A 347 -4.31 23.78 4.92
N LEU A 348 -3.31 23.00 4.60
CA LEU A 348 -2.05 23.44 3.97
C LEU A 348 -2.10 23.27 2.47
N SER A 349 -2.39 22.06 1.98
CA SER A 349 -2.39 21.79 0.56
C SER A 349 -3.70 22.21 -0.11
N PRO A 350 -3.66 22.68 -1.39
CA PRO A 350 -4.85 22.98 -2.17
C PRO A 350 -5.83 21.80 -2.27
N ALA A 351 -7.12 22.10 -2.43
CA ALA A 351 -8.18 21.10 -2.45
C ALA A 351 -8.10 20.14 -3.65
N ASP A 352 -7.51 20.59 -4.74
CA ASP A 352 -7.33 19.83 -6.00
C ASP A 352 -6.01 19.07 -6.07
N MET A 353 -5.09 19.28 -5.12
CA MET A 353 -3.82 18.56 -5.05
C MET A 353 -4.00 17.19 -4.39
N LEU A 354 -3.37 16.18 -4.96
CA LEU A 354 -3.22 14.87 -4.34
C LEU A 354 -1.79 14.72 -3.83
N VAL A 355 -1.64 14.59 -2.52
CA VAL A 355 -0.36 14.30 -1.85
C VAL A 355 -0.33 12.81 -1.51
N ASP A 356 0.64 12.06 -2.07
CA ASP A 356 0.73 10.61 -1.81
C ASP A 356 1.48 10.29 -0.51
N SER A 357 2.58 10.99 -0.29
CA SER A 357 3.43 10.87 0.90
C SER A 357 4.03 12.22 1.24
N ALA A 358 4.28 12.47 2.53
CA ALA A 358 4.92 13.71 2.99
C ALA A 358 5.88 13.43 4.15
N THR A 359 6.94 14.24 4.25
CA THR A 359 7.88 14.23 5.37
C THR A 359 8.31 15.67 5.67
N LEU A 360 8.53 15.98 6.94
CA LEU A 360 9.14 17.24 7.33
C LEU A 360 10.66 17.12 7.37
N ASP A 361 11.35 18.25 7.13
CA ASP A 361 12.76 18.38 7.44
C ASP A 361 13.00 18.41 8.96
N ALA A 362 14.24 18.24 9.38
CA ALA A 362 14.62 18.23 10.79
C ALA A 362 14.29 19.54 11.53
N THR A 363 14.08 20.64 10.80
CA THR A 363 13.76 21.95 11.39
C THR A 363 12.26 22.21 11.49
N GLY A 364 11.41 21.36 10.93
CA GLY A 364 9.97 21.56 10.87
C GLY A 364 9.53 22.74 10.01
N THR A 365 10.35 23.15 9.03
CA THR A 365 10.08 24.32 8.17
C THR A 365 9.74 23.97 6.75
N ARG A 366 10.17 22.79 6.26
CA ARG A 366 9.97 22.34 4.88
C ARG A 366 9.35 20.96 4.82
N ILE A 367 8.47 20.78 3.84
CA ILE A 367 7.81 19.51 3.54
C ILE A 367 8.36 18.99 2.21
N GLY A 368 8.96 17.79 2.24
CA GLY A 368 9.18 16.99 1.05
C GLY A 368 8.00 16.09 0.82
N PHE A 369 7.49 15.99 -0.41
CA PHE A 369 6.31 15.17 -0.70
C PHE A 369 6.28 14.68 -2.14
N THR A 370 5.47 13.66 -2.40
CA THR A 370 5.13 13.21 -3.75
C THR A 370 3.69 13.60 -4.08
N SER A 371 3.47 13.98 -5.33
CA SER A 371 2.16 14.40 -5.81
C SER A 371 1.93 13.92 -7.24
N GLN A 372 0.69 13.59 -7.54
CA GLN A 372 0.22 13.15 -8.85
C GLN A 372 -1.15 13.74 -9.17
N ALA A 373 -1.60 13.58 -10.41
CA ALA A 373 -2.96 13.90 -10.84
C ALA A 373 -3.52 12.76 -11.70
N VAL A 374 -4.80 12.81 -12.03
CA VAL A 374 -5.43 11.76 -12.85
C VAL A 374 -4.75 11.54 -14.22
N ASP A 375 -4.14 12.58 -14.74
CA ASP A 375 -3.45 12.64 -16.04
C ASP A 375 -1.93 12.86 -15.93
N ALA A 376 -1.40 12.95 -14.72
CA ALA A 376 0.02 13.15 -14.46
C ALA A 376 0.53 12.16 -13.40
N PRO A 377 1.58 11.38 -13.71
CA PRO A 377 2.16 10.43 -12.76
C PRO A 377 2.86 11.13 -11.60
N SER A 378 3.16 10.36 -10.55
CA SER A 378 3.79 10.86 -9.32
C SER A 378 5.17 11.45 -9.61
N GLU A 379 5.42 12.64 -9.04
CA GLU A 379 6.68 13.37 -9.11
C GLU A 379 7.09 13.86 -7.71
N PRO A 380 8.39 14.11 -7.45
CA PRO A 380 8.87 14.62 -6.17
C PRO A 380 8.74 16.15 -6.10
N PHE A 381 8.28 16.64 -4.95
CA PHE A 381 8.08 18.05 -4.66
C PHE A 381 8.68 18.47 -3.31
N VAL A 382 8.90 19.75 -3.15
CA VAL A 382 9.22 20.41 -1.87
C VAL A 382 8.38 21.67 -1.73
N SER A 383 8.05 22.03 -0.50
CA SER A 383 7.42 23.32 -0.14
C SER A 383 7.91 23.78 1.21
N ASP A 384 7.92 25.08 1.47
CA ASP A 384 7.91 25.56 2.83
C ASP A 384 6.55 25.18 3.48
N VAL A 385 6.54 25.04 4.81
CA VAL A 385 5.27 24.82 5.54
C VAL A 385 4.39 26.06 5.39
N GLU A 386 4.98 27.25 5.55
CA GLU A 386 4.33 28.54 5.42
C GLU A 386 5.26 29.57 4.75
N PRO A 387 4.82 30.11 3.60
CA PRO A 387 3.63 29.75 2.84
C PRO A 387 3.80 28.40 2.10
N PHE A 388 2.73 27.62 2.00
CA PHE A 388 2.77 26.39 1.20
C PHE A 388 2.83 26.75 -0.29
N ALA A 389 3.99 26.57 -0.90
CA ALA A 389 4.28 26.91 -2.29
C ALA A 389 5.03 25.76 -2.97
N PRO A 390 4.32 24.76 -3.49
CA PRO A 390 4.91 23.55 -4.05
C PRO A 390 5.86 23.83 -5.23
N ARG A 391 7.05 23.23 -5.16
CA ARG A 391 8.03 23.24 -6.25
C ARG A 391 8.42 21.81 -6.59
N ARG A 392 8.32 21.44 -7.86
CA ARG A 392 8.78 20.14 -8.35
C ARG A 392 10.30 20.09 -8.35
N LEU A 393 10.86 19.04 -7.74
CA LEU A 393 12.30 18.83 -7.60
C LEU A 393 12.95 18.25 -8.85
N ALA A 394 12.23 17.37 -9.54
CA ALA A 394 12.71 16.69 -10.74
C ALA A 394 11.53 16.26 -11.62
N ARG A 395 11.81 16.02 -12.89
CA ARG A 395 10.94 15.26 -13.79
C ARG A 395 11.53 13.87 -13.93
N VAL A 396 10.96 12.89 -13.22
CA VAL A 396 11.46 11.51 -13.24
C VAL A 396 10.75 10.63 -14.26
N GLN A 397 9.55 11.03 -14.67
CA GLN A 397 8.74 10.29 -15.64
C GLN A 397 9.09 10.67 -17.07
N ASP A 398 9.16 9.66 -17.94
CA ASP A 398 9.34 9.81 -19.38
C ASP A 398 8.39 8.83 -20.09
N LEU A 399 7.17 9.27 -20.36
CA LEU A 399 6.11 8.44 -20.93
C LEU A 399 5.79 8.82 -22.39
N GLY A 400 6.47 9.84 -22.93
CA GLY A 400 6.15 10.41 -24.25
C GLY A 400 4.75 11.04 -24.31
N ASP A 401 4.28 11.31 -25.52
CA ASP A 401 2.97 11.89 -25.77
C ASP A 401 1.88 10.82 -25.72
N VAL A 402 1.41 10.49 -24.53
CA VAL A 402 0.35 9.50 -24.31
C VAL A 402 -0.88 10.17 -23.75
N GLN A 403 -2.01 10.00 -24.41
CA GLN A 403 -3.29 10.53 -23.93
C GLN A 403 -3.96 9.53 -22.99
N VAL A 404 -4.47 10.03 -21.86
CA VAL A 404 -5.34 9.30 -20.95
C VAL A 404 -6.78 9.80 -21.09
N GLY A 405 -7.75 8.96 -20.76
CA GLY A 405 -9.14 9.36 -20.75
C GLY A 405 -9.41 10.46 -19.71
N ARG A 406 -10.21 11.45 -20.08
CA ARG A 406 -10.66 12.49 -19.14
C ARG A 406 -11.32 11.83 -17.93
N THR A 407 -10.91 12.24 -16.74
CA THR A 407 -11.48 11.75 -15.48
C THR A 407 -12.17 12.88 -14.73
N GLU A 408 -13.36 12.63 -14.22
CA GLU A 408 -14.10 13.56 -13.37
C GLU A 408 -14.60 12.91 -12.09
N VAL A 409 -14.84 13.72 -11.07
CA VAL A 409 -15.54 13.30 -9.86
C VAL A 409 -17.03 13.23 -10.16
N LEU A 410 -17.61 12.04 -10.00
CA LEU A 410 -19.03 11.79 -10.18
C LEU A 410 -19.71 11.70 -8.81
N ASN A 411 -20.78 12.47 -8.63
CA ASN A 411 -21.62 12.42 -7.45
C ASN A 411 -23.00 11.87 -7.80
N TRP A 412 -23.54 11.00 -6.94
CA TRP A 412 -24.90 10.47 -7.05
C TRP A 412 -25.50 10.22 -5.67
N LYS A 413 -26.77 9.87 -5.64
CA LYS A 413 -27.45 9.48 -4.41
C LYS A 413 -27.71 7.98 -4.44
N ALA A 414 -27.36 7.31 -3.35
CA ALA A 414 -27.80 5.95 -3.09
C ALA A 414 -29.33 5.88 -2.94
N ALA A 415 -29.89 4.67 -2.98
CA ALA A 415 -31.33 4.46 -2.85
C ALA A 415 -31.92 4.98 -1.53
N ASP A 416 -31.12 5.03 -0.46
CA ASP A 416 -31.47 5.58 0.84
C ASP A 416 -31.20 7.11 0.97
N GLY A 417 -30.85 7.78 -0.15
CA GLY A 417 -30.58 9.21 -0.21
C GLY A 417 -29.16 9.61 0.19
N ARG A 418 -28.31 8.69 0.63
CA ARG A 418 -26.91 8.96 1.01
C ARG A 418 -26.13 9.49 -0.19
N PRO A 419 -25.37 10.59 -0.04
CA PRO A 419 -24.47 11.04 -1.10
C PRO A 419 -23.31 10.07 -1.24
N ILE A 420 -23.03 9.68 -2.48
CA ILE A 420 -21.92 8.80 -2.86
C ILE A 420 -21.06 9.52 -3.90
N GLU A 421 -19.77 9.32 -3.83
CA GLU A 421 -18.78 9.88 -4.75
C GLU A 421 -18.00 8.76 -5.44
N GLY A 422 -17.50 9.04 -6.63
CA GLY A 422 -16.60 8.16 -7.36
C GLY A 422 -15.86 8.90 -8.46
N LEU A 423 -15.00 8.18 -9.16
CA LEU A 423 -14.23 8.71 -10.29
C LEU A 423 -14.70 8.04 -11.58
N LEU A 424 -15.14 8.83 -12.54
CA LEU A 424 -15.49 8.39 -13.89
C LEU A 424 -14.39 8.76 -14.86
N THR A 425 -13.72 7.76 -15.45
CA THR A 425 -12.77 7.95 -16.55
C THR A 425 -13.49 7.64 -17.86
N TYR A 426 -13.55 8.60 -18.76
CA TYR A 426 -14.14 8.44 -20.08
C TYR A 426 -13.17 7.77 -21.06
N PRO A 427 -13.69 7.14 -22.13
CA PRO A 427 -12.83 6.72 -23.25
C PRO A 427 -12.00 7.88 -23.81
N VAL A 428 -10.82 7.58 -24.31
CA VAL A 428 -10.04 8.56 -25.09
C VAL A 428 -10.84 8.98 -26.32
N GLY A 429 -10.98 10.29 -26.53
CA GLY A 429 -11.78 10.83 -27.65
C GLY A 429 -13.30 10.73 -27.45
N TYR A 430 -13.79 10.51 -26.23
CA TYR A 430 -15.23 10.40 -25.95
C TYR A 430 -16.02 11.61 -26.45
N ALA A 431 -17.05 11.34 -27.26
CA ALA A 431 -18.02 12.33 -27.71
C ALA A 431 -19.26 12.32 -26.80
N ALA A 432 -19.63 13.49 -26.26
CA ALA A 432 -20.79 13.62 -25.39
C ALA A 432 -22.08 13.13 -26.10
N GLY A 433 -22.95 12.43 -25.37
CA GLY A 433 -24.18 11.84 -25.90
C GLY A 433 -24.00 10.44 -26.52
N THR A 434 -22.78 9.91 -26.57
CA THR A 434 -22.53 8.54 -27.03
C THR A 434 -22.56 7.56 -25.87
N ARG A 435 -23.35 6.49 -25.99
CA ARG A 435 -23.31 5.37 -25.02
C ARG A 435 -22.10 4.48 -25.27
N VAL A 436 -21.32 4.21 -24.24
CA VAL A 436 -20.10 3.42 -24.30
C VAL A 436 -20.15 2.26 -23.32
N PRO A 437 -19.40 1.17 -23.54
CA PRO A 437 -19.26 0.09 -22.58
C PRO A 437 -18.74 0.61 -21.23
N LEU A 438 -19.26 0.09 -20.12
CA LEU A 438 -18.90 0.49 -18.77
C LEU A 438 -18.17 -0.63 -18.03
N LEU A 439 -17.03 -0.32 -17.45
CA LEU A 439 -16.37 -1.16 -16.45
C LEU A 439 -16.50 -0.51 -15.06
N VAL A 440 -16.93 -1.29 -14.09
CA VAL A 440 -16.99 -0.87 -12.68
C VAL A 440 -15.83 -1.50 -11.94
N VAL A 441 -14.99 -0.68 -11.32
CA VAL A 441 -13.88 -1.11 -10.48
C VAL A 441 -14.21 -0.83 -9.03
N ILE A 442 -14.02 -1.83 -8.16
CA ILE A 442 -14.32 -1.75 -6.74
C ILE A 442 -13.02 -1.89 -5.96
N HIS A 443 -12.75 -0.94 -5.05
CA HIS A 443 -11.52 -0.95 -4.25
C HIS A 443 -11.53 -2.02 -3.15
N GLY A 444 -10.35 -2.33 -2.64
CA GLY A 444 -10.15 -3.18 -1.45
C GLY A 444 -10.46 -2.45 -0.15
N GLY A 445 -10.27 -3.11 0.95
CA GLY A 445 -10.53 -2.60 2.29
C GLY A 445 -11.51 -3.48 3.05
N PRO A 446 -12.75 -3.01 3.38
CA PRO A 446 -13.60 -2.00 2.72
C PRO A 446 -13.21 -0.53 2.95
N SER A 447 -12.40 -0.23 3.95
CA SER A 447 -11.95 1.12 4.23
C SER A 447 -10.83 1.63 3.29
N GLY A 448 -10.77 1.13 2.04
CA GLY A 448 -10.01 1.76 0.97
C GLY A 448 -10.70 3.00 0.41
N VAL A 449 -10.05 3.67 -0.54
CA VAL A 449 -10.62 4.82 -1.27
C VAL A 449 -9.95 5.00 -2.63
N PHE A 450 -10.73 5.30 -3.66
CA PHE A 450 -10.19 5.79 -4.92
C PHE A 450 -9.97 7.30 -4.84
N VAL A 451 -8.72 7.71 -4.94
CA VAL A 451 -8.34 9.11 -5.04
C VAL A 451 -7.98 9.45 -6.50
N ARG A 452 -7.84 10.74 -6.80
CA ARG A 452 -7.49 11.27 -8.15
C ARG A 452 -6.05 10.94 -8.56
N SER A 453 -5.63 9.68 -8.31
CA SER A 453 -4.33 9.17 -8.72
C SER A 453 -4.24 8.98 -10.24
N PHE A 454 -3.03 8.96 -10.76
CA PHE A 454 -2.74 8.77 -12.18
C PHE A 454 -3.35 7.46 -12.69
N VAL A 455 -4.19 7.58 -13.74
CA VAL A 455 -4.94 6.44 -14.29
C VAL A 455 -4.06 5.45 -15.06
N GLY A 456 -2.83 5.86 -15.41
CA GLY A 456 -1.82 5.05 -16.10
C GLY A 456 -0.92 4.22 -15.18
N ASN A 457 -1.09 4.27 -13.87
CA ASN A 457 -0.32 3.45 -12.94
C ASN A 457 -0.47 1.94 -13.21
N PRO A 458 0.61 1.13 -13.07
CA PRO A 458 0.53 -0.31 -13.18
C PRO A 458 -0.52 -0.90 -12.24
N SER A 459 -1.41 -1.70 -12.79
CA SER A 459 -2.52 -2.31 -12.03
C SER A 459 -3.02 -3.56 -12.75
N PRO A 460 -3.50 -4.59 -12.04
CA PRO A 460 -4.26 -5.67 -12.67
C PRO A 460 -5.49 -5.15 -13.44
N TYR A 461 -6.03 -4.00 -13.02
CA TYR A 461 -7.17 -3.32 -13.65
C TYR A 461 -6.73 -1.98 -14.26
N PRO A 462 -6.10 -2.00 -15.45
CA PRO A 462 -5.40 -0.83 -16.01
C PRO A 462 -6.38 0.17 -16.62
N VAL A 463 -6.78 1.18 -15.84
CA VAL A 463 -7.82 2.18 -16.20
C VAL A 463 -7.53 2.91 -17.51
N ALA A 464 -6.30 3.39 -17.70
CA ALA A 464 -5.92 4.10 -18.93
C ALA A 464 -5.98 3.17 -20.16
N VAL A 465 -5.63 1.90 -20.00
CA VAL A 465 -5.72 0.91 -21.10
C VAL A 465 -7.18 0.66 -21.47
N PHE A 466 -8.07 0.50 -20.51
CA PHE A 466 -9.50 0.36 -20.77
C PHE A 466 -10.07 1.61 -21.46
N ALA A 467 -9.69 2.80 -20.98
CA ALA A 467 -10.10 4.07 -21.60
C ALA A 467 -9.63 4.19 -23.07
N SER A 468 -8.39 3.78 -23.37
CA SER A 468 -7.86 3.74 -24.74
C SER A 468 -8.62 2.74 -25.63
N ARG A 469 -9.21 1.71 -25.05
CA ARG A 469 -9.99 0.69 -25.77
C ARG A 469 -11.48 1.01 -25.91
N GLY A 470 -11.91 2.20 -25.47
CA GLY A 470 -13.27 2.69 -25.65
C GLY A 470 -14.21 2.39 -24.48
N TYR A 471 -13.70 1.98 -23.32
CA TYR A 471 -14.50 1.81 -22.12
C TYR A 471 -14.58 3.09 -21.29
N ALA A 472 -15.76 3.38 -20.74
CA ALA A 472 -15.86 4.20 -19.53
C ALA A 472 -15.53 3.34 -18.31
N VAL A 473 -14.82 3.90 -17.33
CA VAL A 473 -14.43 3.20 -16.11
C VAL A 473 -14.93 3.98 -14.89
N LEU A 474 -15.84 3.37 -14.14
CA LEU A 474 -16.36 3.91 -12.87
C LEU A 474 -15.62 3.28 -11.69
N ARG A 475 -15.03 4.10 -10.84
CA ARG A 475 -14.38 3.73 -9.58
C ARG A 475 -15.18 4.32 -8.43
N CYS A 476 -15.96 3.50 -7.72
CA CYS A 476 -16.89 3.95 -6.68
C CYS A 476 -16.23 4.03 -5.31
N ASN A 477 -16.47 5.11 -4.56
CA ASN A 477 -16.21 5.22 -3.13
C ASN A 477 -17.54 5.03 -2.37
N VAL A 478 -17.88 3.77 -2.17
CA VAL A 478 -19.13 3.37 -1.51
C VAL A 478 -19.04 3.54 0.00
N ARG A 479 -20.18 3.47 0.72
CA ARG A 479 -20.16 3.38 2.19
C ARG A 479 -19.19 2.29 2.65
N GLY A 480 -18.43 2.56 3.69
CA GLY A 480 -17.27 1.77 4.11
C GLY A 480 -15.93 2.38 3.72
N SER A 481 -15.90 3.30 2.73
CA SER A 481 -14.66 3.96 2.28
C SER A 481 -14.13 4.97 3.30
N THR A 482 -12.80 5.10 3.33
CA THR A 482 -12.05 6.18 4.01
C THR A 482 -12.23 7.51 3.26
N GLY A 483 -11.98 8.64 3.92
CA GLY A 483 -12.04 9.97 3.32
C GLY A 483 -13.36 10.71 3.51
N TYR A 484 -14.34 10.10 4.18
CA TYR A 484 -15.69 10.63 4.40
C TYR A 484 -16.11 10.64 5.87
N GLY A 485 -15.16 10.45 6.79
CA GLY A 485 -15.36 10.37 8.23
C GLY A 485 -15.76 8.98 8.72
N VAL A 486 -15.54 8.74 10.02
CA VAL A 486 -15.77 7.42 10.66
C VAL A 486 -17.20 6.91 10.51
N ALA A 487 -18.19 7.80 10.52
CA ALA A 487 -19.60 7.42 10.34
C ALA A 487 -19.88 6.83 8.95
N PHE A 488 -19.21 7.31 7.90
CA PHE A 488 -19.31 6.76 6.56
C PHE A 488 -18.49 5.47 6.45
N ARG A 489 -17.30 5.43 7.04
CA ARG A 489 -16.41 4.26 7.07
C ARG A 489 -17.06 3.07 7.77
N ARG A 490 -17.85 3.30 8.84
CA ARG A 490 -18.60 2.25 9.56
C ARG A 490 -19.98 1.95 8.99
N ALA A 491 -20.40 2.62 7.92
CA ALA A 491 -21.77 2.50 7.42
C ALA A 491 -22.09 1.16 6.73
N ASN A 492 -21.12 0.29 6.54
CA ASN A 492 -21.28 -1.11 6.07
C ASN A 492 -21.07 -2.15 7.18
N TYR A 493 -21.01 -1.73 8.45
CA TYR A 493 -20.96 -2.64 9.60
C TYR A 493 -22.17 -3.56 9.60
N ARG A 494 -21.94 -4.88 9.71
CA ARG A 494 -22.93 -5.97 9.58
C ARG A 494 -23.71 -5.99 8.26
N ASP A 495 -23.29 -5.19 7.26
CA ASP A 495 -24.06 -5.01 6.02
C ASP A 495 -23.21 -5.11 4.73
N TRP A 496 -22.08 -5.84 4.77
CA TRP A 496 -21.31 -6.12 3.55
C TRP A 496 -22.20 -6.77 2.48
N GLY A 497 -22.13 -6.25 1.23
CA GLY A 497 -23.01 -6.69 0.15
C GLY A 497 -24.45 -6.18 0.28
N GLY A 498 -24.72 -5.27 1.21
CA GLY A 498 -26.01 -4.63 1.39
C GLY A 498 -26.05 -3.21 0.85
N GLY A 499 -25.79 -2.21 1.73
CA GLY A 499 -25.79 -0.80 1.36
C GLY A 499 -24.71 -0.47 0.32
N ASP A 500 -23.50 -0.96 0.51
CA ASP A 500 -22.36 -0.81 -0.38
C ASP A 500 -22.62 -1.35 -1.81
N TYR A 501 -23.26 -2.51 -1.94
CA TYR A 501 -23.73 -3.04 -3.22
C TYR A 501 -24.75 -2.10 -3.88
N ARG A 502 -25.74 -1.59 -3.11
CA ARG A 502 -26.75 -0.66 -3.64
C ARG A 502 -26.13 0.67 -4.06
N ASP A 503 -25.09 1.14 -3.37
CA ASP A 503 -24.34 2.34 -3.76
C ASP A 503 -23.70 2.17 -5.15
N ILE A 504 -23.11 0.99 -5.44
CA ILE A 504 -22.54 0.66 -6.75
C ILE A 504 -23.61 0.69 -7.83
N LEU A 505 -24.72 -0.02 -7.61
CA LEU A 505 -25.79 -0.08 -8.62
C LEU A 505 -26.41 1.28 -8.89
N SER A 506 -26.60 2.14 -7.86
CA SER A 506 -27.10 3.50 -8.04
C SER A 506 -26.16 4.34 -8.91
N GLY A 507 -24.83 4.15 -8.78
CA GLY A 507 -23.84 4.79 -9.65
C GLY A 507 -23.93 4.33 -11.11
N VAL A 508 -24.11 3.02 -11.31
CA VAL A 508 -24.35 2.46 -12.65
C VAL A 508 -25.66 3.02 -13.26
N ASP A 509 -26.73 3.06 -12.47
CA ASP A 509 -28.04 3.59 -12.92
C ASP A 509 -27.95 5.09 -13.29
N ALA A 510 -27.20 5.86 -12.52
CA ALA A 510 -26.94 7.28 -12.83
C ALA A 510 -26.22 7.45 -14.17
N LEU A 511 -25.26 6.61 -14.50
CA LEU A 511 -24.54 6.66 -15.79
C LEU A 511 -25.40 6.20 -16.97
N VAL A 512 -26.24 5.18 -16.77
CA VAL A 512 -27.21 4.73 -17.78
C VAL A 512 -28.26 5.82 -18.05
N ALA A 513 -28.80 6.45 -17.00
CA ALA A 513 -29.78 7.53 -17.10
C ALA A 513 -29.19 8.78 -17.79
N LYS A 514 -27.91 9.08 -17.55
CA LYS A 514 -27.17 10.17 -18.24
C LYS A 514 -26.83 9.85 -19.71
N GLY A 515 -27.16 8.64 -20.19
CA GLY A 515 -26.82 8.24 -21.55
C GLY A 515 -25.33 8.01 -21.82
N ILE A 516 -24.54 7.81 -20.77
CA ILE A 516 -23.08 7.54 -20.87
C ILE A 516 -22.84 6.04 -20.98
N ALA A 517 -23.41 5.24 -20.04
CA ALA A 517 -23.21 3.80 -20.02
C ALA A 517 -24.21 3.08 -20.94
N ASP A 518 -23.72 2.09 -21.69
CA ASP A 518 -24.54 1.14 -22.42
C ASP A 518 -24.95 0.01 -21.44
N PRO A 519 -26.26 -0.14 -21.15
CA PRO A 519 -26.73 -1.11 -20.18
C PRO A 519 -26.47 -2.58 -20.59
N ASP A 520 -26.25 -2.83 -21.89
CA ASP A 520 -26.01 -4.16 -22.44
C ASP A 520 -24.51 -4.51 -22.51
N ARG A 521 -23.60 -3.58 -22.23
CA ARG A 521 -22.16 -3.78 -22.32
C ARG A 521 -21.45 -3.30 -21.04
N MET A 522 -21.66 -4.04 -19.95
CA MET A 522 -21.09 -3.73 -18.64
C MET A 522 -20.24 -4.86 -18.09
N GLY A 523 -19.13 -4.53 -17.43
CA GLY A 523 -18.27 -5.44 -16.67
C GLY A 523 -18.03 -4.94 -15.27
N VAL A 524 -17.68 -5.84 -14.33
CA VAL A 524 -17.37 -5.52 -12.93
C VAL A 524 -16.09 -6.23 -12.50
N MET A 525 -15.26 -5.56 -11.71
CA MET A 525 -13.99 -6.09 -11.23
C MET A 525 -13.56 -5.44 -9.92
N GLY A 526 -12.72 -6.14 -9.16
CA GLY A 526 -12.14 -5.64 -7.94
C GLY A 526 -11.22 -6.64 -7.26
N TRP A 527 -10.35 -6.14 -6.40
CA TRP A 527 -9.32 -6.89 -5.67
C TRP A 527 -9.62 -6.87 -4.17
N SER A 528 -9.31 -7.99 -3.46
CA SER A 528 -9.49 -8.09 -2.01
C SER A 528 -10.98 -7.96 -1.62
N TYR A 529 -11.36 -7.00 -0.78
CA TYR A 529 -12.76 -6.65 -0.56
C TYR A 529 -13.48 -6.29 -1.88
N GLY A 530 -12.80 -5.62 -2.83
CA GLY A 530 -13.34 -5.40 -4.16
C GLY A 530 -13.62 -6.71 -4.92
N GLY A 531 -12.81 -7.75 -4.69
CA GLY A 531 -13.04 -9.12 -5.17
C GLY A 531 -14.21 -9.79 -4.47
N TYR A 532 -14.35 -9.59 -3.15
CA TYR A 532 -15.57 -9.98 -2.41
C TYR A 532 -16.80 -9.36 -3.07
N MET A 533 -16.82 -8.05 -3.22
CA MET A 533 -17.96 -7.32 -3.76
C MET A 533 -18.23 -7.70 -5.21
N THR A 534 -17.20 -7.92 -6.03
CA THR A 534 -17.37 -8.42 -7.41
C THR A 534 -18.03 -9.79 -7.44
N SER A 535 -17.57 -10.73 -6.60
CA SER A 535 -18.18 -12.06 -6.47
C SER A 535 -19.61 -11.97 -5.93
N TRP A 536 -19.88 -11.04 -5.02
CA TRP A 536 -21.22 -10.75 -4.51
C TRP A 536 -22.15 -10.23 -5.60
N VAL A 537 -21.73 -9.20 -6.35
CA VAL A 537 -22.51 -8.56 -7.43
C VAL A 537 -23.04 -9.61 -8.42
N ILE A 538 -22.20 -10.53 -8.89
CA ILE A 538 -22.63 -11.55 -9.87
C ILE A 538 -23.61 -12.58 -9.30
N THR A 539 -23.72 -12.71 -7.98
CA THR A 539 -24.74 -13.53 -7.32
C THR A 539 -26.08 -12.81 -7.19
N GLN A 540 -26.08 -11.45 -7.23
CA GLN A 540 -27.27 -10.63 -6.98
C GLN A 540 -27.91 -10.09 -8.26
N THR A 541 -27.16 -9.96 -9.36
CA THR A 541 -27.68 -9.39 -10.62
C THR A 541 -27.04 -10.03 -11.85
N LYS A 542 -27.75 -10.02 -12.97
CA LYS A 542 -27.30 -10.49 -14.30
C LYS A 542 -26.93 -9.34 -15.24
N ARG A 543 -26.83 -8.11 -14.73
CA ARG A 543 -26.56 -6.91 -15.54
C ARG A 543 -25.17 -6.89 -16.16
N PHE A 544 -24.20 -7.58 -15.57
CA PHE A 544 -22.81 -7.57 -16.02
C PHE A 544 -22.51 -8.74 -16.95
N ARG A 545 -21.92 -8.44 -18.11
CA ARG A 545 -21.53 -9.43 -19.14
C ARG A 545 -20.27 -10.20 -18.78
N ALA A 546 -19.44 -9.65 -17.92
CA ALA A 546 -18.22 -10.26 -17.42
C ALA A 546 -17.86 -9.76 -16.03
N ALA A 547 -17.15 -10.60 -15.28
CA ALA A 547 -16.57 -10.24 -13.98
C ALA A 547 -15.10 -10.65 -13.90
N SER A 548 -14.31 -9.91 -13.11
CA SER A 548 -12.95 -10.28 -12.73
C SER A 548 -12.77 -10.15 -11.22
N VAL A 549 -12.62 -11.28 -10.54
CA VAL A 549 -12.45 -11.38 -9.08
C VAL A 549 -10.98 -11.56 -8.77
N GLY A 550 -10.33 -10.54 -8.21
CA GLY A 550 -8.94 -10.59 -7.77
C GLY A 550 -8.84 -10.82 -6.26
N ALA A 551 -8.15 -11.87 -5.82
CA ALA A 551 -7.90 -12.21 -4.42
C ALA A 551 -9.13 -11.93 -3.51
N GLY A 552 -10.32 -12.35 -3.98
CA GLY A 552 -11.61 -12.01 -3.35
C GLY A 552 -11.94 -12.90 -2.16
N VAL A 553 -12.45 -12.33 -1.09
CA VAL A 553 -13.06 -13.06 0.02
C VAL A 553 -14.42 -13.58 -0.45
N THR A 554 -14.60 -14.88 -0.54
CA THR A 554 -15.83 -15.48 -1.12
C THR A 554 -16.66 -16.23 -0.10
N ASN A 555 -16.02 -16.70 0.98
CA ASN A 555 -16.62 -17.37 2.12
C ASN A 555 -16.05 -16.75 3.40
N LEU A 556 -16.82 -15.91 4.06
CA LEU A 556 -16.39 -15.19 5.24
C LEU A 556 -15.95 -16.12 6.40
N MET A 557 -16.58 -17.30 6.53
CA MET A 557 -16.26 -18.24 7.61
C MET A 557 -14.90 -18.91 7.41
N SER A 558 -14.64 -19.48 6.22
CA SER A 558 -13.35 -20.11 5.93
C SER A 558 -12.23 -19.07 5.82
N PHE A 559 -12.55 -17.85 5.35
CA PHE A 559 -11.61 -16.73 5.36
C PHE A 559 -11.10 -16.44 6.78
N THR A 560 -12.00 -16.21 7.74
CA THR A 560 -11.65 -15.90 9.13
C THR A 560 -10.77 -16.97 9.76
N GLY A 561 -11.01 -18.25 9.44
CA GLY A 561 -10.22 -19.35 9.97
C GLY A 561 -8.86 -19.58 9.30
N THR A 562 -8.52 -18.84 8.23
CA THR A 562 -7.29 -19.10 7.43
C THR A 562 -6.47 -17.87 7.07
N THR A 563 -6.95 -16.67 7.37
CA THR A 563 -6.29 -15.39 7.13
C THR A 563 -5.24 -15.07 8.20
N ASP A 564 -4.30 -14.16 7.90
CA ASP A 564 -3.36 -13.56 8.86
C ASP A 564 -3.98 -12.42 9.70
N ILE A 565 -5.28 -12.11 9.47
CA ILE A 565 -6.06 -11.10 10.19
C ILE A 565 -7.39 -11.68 10.68
N PRO A 566 -7.38 -12.69 11.55
CA PRO A 566 -8.61 -13.41 11.96
C PRO A 566 -9.65 -12.52 12.65
N SER A 567 -9.27 -11.44 13.32
CA SER A 567 -10.19 -10.51 13.98
C SER A 567 -10.97 -9.60 13.01
N PHE A 568 -10.49 -9.46 11.75
CA PHE A 568 -11.00 -8.51 10.78
C PHE A 568 -12.48 -8.72 10.43
N ALA A 569 -12.85 -9.92 9.99
CA ALA A 569 -14.24 -10.17 9.60
C ALA A 569 -15.20 -10.22 10.83
N PRO A 570 -14.83 -10.78 11.98
CA PRO A 570 -15.62 -10.66 13.20
C PRO A 570 -15.91 -9.22 13.62
N ASP A 571 -14.93 -8.32 13.52
CA ASP A 571 -15.14 -6.90 13.81
C ASP A 571 -16.21 -6.29 12.91
N TYR A 572 -16.12 -6.49 11.60
CA TYR A 572 -17.12 -5.98 10.66
C TYR A 572 -18.48 -6.67 10.75
N MET A 573 -18.53 -7.96 11.08
CA MET A 573 -19.79 -8.73 11.19
C MET A 573 -20.45 -8.60 12.57
N GLY A 574 -19.77 -7.97 13.54
CA GLY A 574 -20.30 -7.74 14.88
C GLY A 574 -20.22 -8.97 15.78
N GLY A 575 -19.26 -9.84 15.58
CA GLY A 575 -19.00 -11.04 16.36
C GLY A 575 -18.71 -12.26 15.53
N GLU A 576 -18.41 -13.36 16.16
CA GLU A 576 -17.97 -14.61 15.57
C GLU A 576 -19.09 -15.35 14.81
N HIS A 577 -18.70 -16.08 13.76
CA HIS A 577 -19.66 -16.81 12.91
C HIS A 577 -20.40 -17.94 13.63
N TRP A 578 -19.84 -18.55 14.67
CA TRP A 578 -20.53 -19.55 15.49
C TRP A 578 -21.61 -18.96 16.41
N ASN A 579 -21.61 -17.63 16.59
CA ASN A 579 -22.67 -16.92 17.35
C ASN A 579 -23.79 -16.41 16.45
N ASP A 580 -23.50 -16.10 15.15
CA ASP A 580 -24.48 -15.57 14.18
C ASP A 580 -24.25 -16.17 12.79
N PHE A 581 -24.33 -17.49 12.67
CA PHE A 581 -24.08 -18.22 11.42
C PHE A 581 -24.88 -17.69 10.22
N GLU A 582 -26.14 -17.29 10.43
CA GLU A 582 -27.01 -16.86 9.33
C GLU A 582 -26.56 -15.52 8.71
N THR A 583 -26.08 -14.56 9.49
CA THR A 583 -25.50 -13.31 8.95
C THR A 583 -24.30 -13.62 8.08
N TRP A 584 -23.37 -14.43 8.58
CA TRP A 584 -22.16 -14.81 7.85
C TRP A 584 -22.47 -15.56 6.56
N ARG A 585 -23.39 -16.54 6.62
CA ARG A 585 -23.84 -17.30 5.46
C ARG A 585 -24.48 -16.39 4.40
N LYS A 586 -25.39 -15.50 4.82
CA LYS A 586 -26.09 -14.58 3.92
C LYS A 586 -25.16 -13.60 3.24
N ARG A 587 -24.06 -13.19 3.90
CA ARG A 587 -23.08 -12.21 3.38
C ARG A 587 -21.92 -12.87 2.60
N SER A 588 -21.79 -14.18 2.59
CA SER A 588 -20.79 -14.90 1.81
C SER A 588 -21.29 -15.18 0.39
N ALA A 589 -20.54 -14.72 -0.63
CA ALA A 589 -20.91 -14.93 -2.03
C ALA A 589 -21.04 -16.41 -2.39
N LEU A 590 -20.19 -17.25 -1.82
CA LEU A 590 -20.16 -18.71 -2.07
C LEU A 590 -21.51 -19.39 -1.86
N PHE A 591 -22.26 -18.99 -0.84
CA PHE A 591 -23.58 -19.60 -0.55
C PHE A 591 -24.71 -19.05 -1.41
N ASN A 592 -24.42 -18.07 -2.27
CA ASN A 592 -25.37 -17.39 -3.14
C ASN A 592 -25.10 -17.64 -4.63
N VAL A 593 -24.22 -18.60 -5.00
CA VAL A 593 -23.80 -18.84 -6.40
C VAL A 593 -24.86 -19.49 -7.27
N LYS A 594 -25.96 -19.97 -6.69
CA LYS A 594 -27.02 -20.63 -7.47
C LYS A 594 -27.64 -19.65 -8.48
N GLY A 595 -27.60 -20.03 -9.78
CA GLY A 595 -28.16 -19.23 -10.86
C GLY A 595 -27.24 -18.11 -11.38
N VAL A 596 -25.99 -18.03 -10.94
CA VAL A 596 -24.97 -17.18 -11.56
C VAL A 596 -24.74 -17.66 -13.00
N SER A 597 -24.66 -16.70 -13.92
CA SER A 597 -24.41 -16.96 -15.34
C SER A 597 -23.29 -16.07 -15.92
N THR A 598 -22.79 -15.10 -15.16
CA THR A 598 -21.78 -14.13 -15.61
C THR A 598 -20.42 -14.81 -15.79
N PRO A 599 -19.82 -14.81 -16.99
CA PRO A 599 -18.44 -15.26 -17.21
C PRO A 599 -17.48 -14.60 -16.24
N THR A 600 -16.69 -15.39 -15.50
CA THR A 600 -15.88 -14.89 -14.39
C THR A 600 -14.40 -15.31 -14.52
N LEU A 601 -13.51 -14.32 -14.55
CA LEU A 601 -12.07 -14.48 -14.37
C LEU A 601 -11.75 -14.37 -12.87
N ILE A 602 -10.95 -15.30 -12.34
CA ILE A 602 -10.44 -15.27 -10.97
C ILE A 602 -8.92 -15.17 -11.04
N GLN A 603 -8.33 -14.23 -10.32
CA GLN A 603 -6.88 -14.02 -10.27
C GLN A 603 -6.42 -13.99 -8.81
N HIS A 604 -5.37 -14.77 -8.46
CA HIS A 604 -4.97 -14.92 -7.06
C HIS A 604 -3.47 -15.17 -6.94
N GLY A 605 -2.81 -14.57 -5.94
CA GLY A 605 -1.44 -14.88 -5.55
C GLY A 605 -1.37 -16.24 -4.85
N GLU A 606 -0.38 -17.07 -5.21
CA GLU A 606 -0.20 -18.40 -4.61
C GLU A 606 0.15 -18.32 -3.12
N SER A 607 0.95 -17.31 -2.73
CA SER A 607 1.44 -17.11 -1.36
C SER A 607 0.62 -16.06 -0.59
N ASP A 608 -0.63 -15.86 -0.98
CA ASP A 608 -1.52 -14.90 -0.32
C ASP A 608 -1.99 -15.45 1.03
N VAL A 609 -1.51 -14.85 2.11
CA VAL A 609 -1.90 -15.17 3.50
C VAL A 609 -3.00 -14.22 4.00
N ARG A 610 -3.17 -13.03 3.36
CA ARG A 610 -4.18 -12.04 3.73
C ARG A 610 -5.58 -12.50 3.30
N VAL A 611 -5.74 -12.88 2.04
CA VAL A 611 -6.91 -13.58 1.52
C VAL A 611 -6.42 -14.91 0.97
N PRO A 612 -6.43 -15.97 1.76
CA PRO A 612 -5.86 -17.25 1.35
C PRO A 612 -6.42 -17.74 0.03
N ILE A 613 -5.56 -18.29 -0.82
CA ILE A 613 -5.90 -18.72 -2.19
C ILE A 613 -7.07 -19.72 -2.24
N SER A 614 -7.35 -20.42 -1.13
CA SER A 614 -8.52 -21.29 -0.97
C SER A 614 -9.83 -20.56 -1.28
N GLN A 615 -9.93 -19.26 -0.99
CA GLN A 615 -11.09 -18.43 -1.31
C GLN A 615 -11.35 -18.37 -2.82
N GLY A 616 -10.30 -18.26 -3.62
CA GLY A 616 -10.36 -18.32 -5.07
C GLY A 616 -10.80 -19.70 -5.59
N TYR A 617 -10.25 -20.78 -5.01
CA TYR A 617 -10.61 -22.15 -5.38
C TYR A 617 -12.07 -22.50 -5.02
N GLU A 618 -12.56 -22.06 -3.85
CA GLU A 618 -13.96 -22.26 -3.45
C GLU A 618 -14.92 -21.64 -4.49
N LEU A 619 -14.70 -20.38 -4.88
CA LEU A 619 -15.51 -19.71 -5.90
C LEU A 619 -15.38 -20.38 -7.26
N TYR A 620 -14.16 -20.69 -7.70
CA TYR A 620 -13.89 -21.33 -8.99
C TYR A 620 -14.66 -22.65 -9.12
N ASN A 621 -14.55 -23.52 -8.13
CA ASN A 621 -15.23 -24.82 -8.14
C ASN A 621 -16.75 -24.68 -8.09
N ALA A 622 -17.27 -23.74 -7.29
CA ALA A 622 -18.69 -23.48 -7.20
C ALA A 622 -19.27 -23.00 -8.54
N LEU A 623 -18.65 -22.02 -9.18
CA LEU A 623 -19.08 -21.49 -10.48
C LEU A 623 -18.99 -22.55 -11.59
N LYS A 624 -17.92 -23.34 -11.63
CA LYS A 624 -17.80 -24.44 -12.59
C LYS A 624 -18.93 -25.49 -12.46
N ARG A 625 -19.27 -25.85 -11.23
CA ARG A 625 -20.38 -26.79 -10.95
C ARG A 625 -21.74 -26.21 -11.35
N GLN A 626 -21.90 -24.89 -11.39
CA GLN A 626 -23.06 -24.19 -11.92
C GLN A 626 -23.05 -24.07 -13.46
N GLY A 627 -22.00 -24.56 -14.14
CA GLY A 627 -21.86 -24.44 -15.60
C GLY A 627 -21.43 -23.05 -16.08
N VAL A 628 -20.96 -22.20 -15.19
CA VAL A 628 -20.50 -20.83 -15.54
C VAL A 628 -19.16 -20.91 -16.25
N THR A 629 -18.99 -20.14 -17.33
CA THR A 629 -17.68 -19.94 -17.97
C THR A 629 -16.74 -19.27 -17.00
N THR A 630 -15.78 -20.02 -16.47
CA THR A 630 -14.88 -19.54 -15.41
C THR A 630 -13.44 -19.92 -15.72
N LYS A 631 -12.52 -18.96 -15.56
CA LYS A 631 -11.08 -19.17 -15.61
C LYS A 631 -10.47 -18.72 -14.28
N MET A 632 -9.55 -19.50 -13.72
CA MET A 632 -8.74 -19.11 -12.57
C MET A 632 -7.27 -19.07 -12.97
N VAL A 633 -6.58 -18.01 -12.57
CA VAL A 633 -5.14 -17.81 -12.79
C VAL A 633 -4.49 -17.68 -11.42
N VAL A 634 -3.51 -18.55 -11.17
CA VAL A 634 -2.69 -18.56 -9.96
C VAL A 634 -1.34 -17.94 -10.29
N TYR A 635 -0.94 -16.93 -9.50
CA TYR A 635 0.34 -16.26 -9.68
C TYR A 635 1.35 -16.80 -8.67
N PRO A 636 2.34 -17.59 -9.12
CA PRO A 636 3.31 -18.22 -8.22
C PRO A 636 4.12 -17.17 -7.45
N ARG A 637 4.45 -17.46 -6.19
CA ARG A 637 5.23 -16.59 -5.29
C ARG A 637 4.56 -15.26 -4.92
N GLN A 638 3.43 -14.89 -5.53
CA GLN A 638 2.80 -13.59 -5.27
C GLN A 638 2.01 -13.63 -3.98
N PRO A 639 2.19 -12.62 -3.10
CA PRO A 639 1.36 -12.41 -1.92
C PRO A 639 0.01 -11.78 -2.30
N HIS A 640 -0.63 -11.07 -1.40
CA HIS A 640 -1.94 -10.44 -1.60
C HIS A 640 -2.01 -9.45 -2.79
N GLY A 641 -0.89 -8.88 -3.22
CA GLY A 641 -0.77 -8.05 -4.42
C GLY A 641 0.20 -8.64 -5.43
N ILE A 642 -0.03 -8.44 -6.71
CA ILE A 642 0.92 -8.84 -7.76
C ILE A 642 2.10 -7.87 -7.76
N GLN A 643 3.28 -8.33 -7.35
CA GLN A 643 4.47 -7.51 -7.16
C GLN A 643 5.45 -7.59 -8.34
N GLU A 644 5.64 -8.77 -8.92
CA GLU A 644 6.55 -8.96 -10.04
C GLU A 644 6.02 -8.32 -11.32
N PRO A 645 6.81 -7.47 -12.03
CA PRO A 645 6.37 -6.76 -13.23
C PRO A 645 5.85 -7.68 -14.35
N LYS A 646 6.49 -8.81 -14.62
CA LYS A 646 6.04 -9.77 -15.64
C LYS A 646 4.68 -10.38 -15.29
N LEU A 647 4.44 -10.68 -14.01
CA LEU A 647 3.16 -11.22 -13.55
C LEU A 647 2.08 -10.14 -13.51
N MET A 648 2.45 -8.89 -13.20
CA MET A 648 1.55 -7.75 -13.32
C MET A 648 1.11 -7.51 -14.76
N LEU A 649 2.06 -7.62 -15.71
CA LEU A 649 1.77 -7.53 -17.14
C LEU A 649 0.76 -8.61 -17.58
N ASP A 650 0.99 -9.86 -17.17
CA ASP A 650 0.07 -10.97 -17.46
C ASP A 650 -1.31 -10.73 -16.86
N ALA A 651 -1.37 -10.30 -15.59
CA ALA A 651 -2.64 -10.04 -14.91
C ALA A 651 -3.46 -8.94 -15.59
N ALA A 652 -2.81 -7.84 -15.96
CA ALA A 652 -3.45 -6.73 -16.67
C ALA A 652 -3.91 -7.15 -18.08
N THR A 653 -3.05 -7.87 -18.82
CA THR A 653 -3.37 -8.35 -20.18
C THR A 653 -4.58 -9.28 -20.18
N ARG A 654 -4.64 -10.25 -19.26
CA ARG A 654 -5.80 -11.17 -19.13
C ARG A 654 -7.09 -10.43 -18.79
N ASN A 655 -7.04 -9.39 -17.96
CA ASN A 655 -8.22 -8.58 -17.69
C ASN A 655 -8.70 -7.84 -18.94
N VAL A 656 -7.80 -7.25 -19.69
CA VAL A 656 -8.13 -6.56 -20.95
C VAL A 656 -8.76 -7.53 -21.95
N GLU A 657 -8.13 -8.69 -22.19
CA GLU A 657 -8.64 -9.73 -23.09
C GLU A 657 -10.01 -10.27 -22.64
N TRP A 658 -10.20 -10.46 -21.32
CA TRP A 658 -11.44 -10.97 -20.75
C TRP A 658 -12.62 -10.04 -21.02
N PHE A 659 -12.46 -8.75 -20.73
CA PHE A 659 -13.51 -7.77 -20.96
C PHE A 659 -13.72 -7.49 -22.45
N ASP A 660 -12.67 -7.41 -23.25
CA ASP A 660 -12.79 -7.29 -24.71
C ASP A 660 -13.62 -8.43 -25.31
N ARG A 661 -13.39 -9.65 -24.87
CA ARG A 661 -14.15 -10.81 -25.32
C ARG A 661 -15.63 -10.76 -24.91
N TRP A 662 -15.91 -10.53 -23.64
CA TRP A 662 -17.26 -10.73 -23.10
C TRP A 662 -18.12 -9.48 -23.08
N VAL A 663 -17.53 -8.28 -23.04
CA VAL A 663 -18.23 -7.00 -23.02
C VAL A 663 -18.26 -6.35 -24.40
N MET A 664 -17.13 -6.40 -25.15
CA MET A 664 -17.03 -5.83 -26.49
C MET A 664 -17.39 -6.83 -27.59
N GLY A 665 -17.43 -8.13 -27.32
CA GLY A 665 -17.69 -9.17 -28.32
C GLY A 665 -16.52 -9.41 -29.28
N LYS A 666 -15.29 -8.98 -28.92
CA LYS A 666 -14.09 -9.25 -29.72
C LYS A 666 -13.73 -10.74 -29.62
N LYS A 667 -13.30 -11.34 -30.75
CA LYS A 667 -12.89 -12.75 -30.82
C LYS A 667 -11.50 -12.96 -30.25
#